data_71bc8e81141e301b044ab2d86c11dd1d
#
_entry.id   71bc8e81141e301b044ab2d86c11dd1d
#
_cell.length_a   1.000
_cell.length_b   1.000
_cell.length_c   1.000
_cell.angle_alpha   90.00
_cell.angle_beta   90.00
_cell.angle_gamma   90.00
#
_symmetry.space_group_name_H-M   'P 1'
#
loop_
_entity.id
_entity.type
_entity.pdbx_description
1 polymer ?
#
loop_
_entity_poly.entity_id
_entity_poly.type
_entity_poly.pdbx_seq_one_letter_code
_entity_poly.pdbx_strand_id
1 'polypeptide(L)'
;MEIILVIVIIALSAYIIIQRRRDKLAKKILQEELEEKFRLQDKILYDEKQRHRQDEMIRALSSDYRAVYYYNLDDNEGVCYRSRRNTHDENEIITPFSKMLEDYLNRSVVAGDLDNVLKFIKPEYLRERLRNEKIISYRYLANQNNREYYEMIRVAKIDDNEEIHAVGVGFANVDEQTRETIAQNQILADALAQAQHANISKTTFLSTMSHDIRTPMNAIIGFTTMALRHFDNQAQVRDSLEKVLSSSNHLLGLINDILDMSRIDSGRVEIQEQECNLSELVHSLIHIIQPQIRAKQQQFHIDAFQVKNEYVYADQLKVNQVLINILSNAVKYTPATGTISFRISQFESDKPGYAKYEFRIKDNGMGMGKEFLKHIFDPFERDLSNTKTLGIQGTGLGMTITKKMVEIMSGTISVESELDKGSEFTVTLDLKLQENVKYLTNGELEGLRALVVDDDFETCDSVTEILNKLGVRSEWTTSSREAVFRAKKALNDKDPFNAYIVDWLMHEMNGIETVRQLRRVVGDNAPIVILTAYDYSDIEDDARAAGVTEFCTKPLFISDLKKVLSRAVGNVAIEETPDDLTETDFTGKRVLLVEDVEVNREIAKVVLAETGLSVDEAVDGADALQIFSRSENNYYDLILMDVQMPKLNGYEATKKIRELDRADAKNIPIIAMTANAFEEDKANALNAGMNDHIAKPLDIAKLLSTLKKYLH
;
A
#
# COMPACT_ATOMS: atom_id res chain seq x y z
N MET A 1 11.22 -14.69 13.07
CA MET A 1 11.09 -14.53 11.60
C MET A 1 11.91 -15.56 10.82
N GLU A 2 13.15 -15.87 11.24
CA GLU A 2 14.00 -16.87 10.57
C GLU A 2 13.39 -18.28 10.50
N ILE A 3 12.71 -18.72 11.55
CA ILE A 3 12.12 -20.06 11.60
C ILE A 3 10.98 -20.22 10.56
N ILE A 4 10.17 -19.17 10.36
CA ILE A 4 9.08 -19.21 9.38
C ILE A 4 9.64 -19.18 7.95
N LEU A 5 10.71 -18.44 7.72
CA LEU A 5 11.41 -18.39 6.43
C LEU A 5 12.02 -19.75 6.08
N VAL A 6 12.62 -20.42 7.06
CA VAL A 6 13.18 -21.77 6.91
C VAL A 6 12.07 -22.78 6.60
N ILE A 7 10.93 -22.71 7.26
CA ILE A 7 9.78 -23.60 7.00
C ILE A 7 9.22 -23.40 5.59
N VAL A 8 9.12 -22.16 5.11
CA VAL A 8 8.65 -21.85 3.76
C VAL A 8 9.65 -22.35 2.70
N ILE A 9 10.95 -22.17 2.93
CA ILE A 9 11.99 -22.69 2.02
C ILE A 9 11.97 -24.21 1.98
N ILE A 10 11.81 -24.88 3.13
CA ILE A 10 11.69 -26.33 3.22
C ILE A 10 10.43 -26.81 2.50
N ALA A 11 9.30 -26.12 2.67
CA ALA A 11 8.04 -26.48 1.99
C ALA A 11 8.13 -26.31 0.47
N LEU A 12 8.74 -25.22 -0.03
CA LEU A 12 8.99 -25.00 -1.47
C LEU A 12 9.96 -26.03 -2.03
N SER A 13 11.05 -26.32 -1.30
CA SER A 13 12.01 -27.35 -1.70
C SER A 13 11.36 -28.73 -1.74
N ALA A 14 10.54 -29.07 -0.75
CA ALA A 14 9.77 -30.31 -0.73
C ALA A 14 8.76 -30.37 -1.89
N TYR A 15 8.07 -29.28 -2.20
CA TYR A 15 7.16 -29.21 -3.34
C TYR A 15 7.87 -29.44 -4.68
N ILE A 16 9.03 -28.79 -4.88
CA ILE A 16 9.86 -28.98 -6.09
C ILE A 16 10.39 -30.40 -6.19
N ILE A 17 10.80 -31.00 -5.06
CA ILE A 17 11.26 -32.40 -5.01
C ILE A 17 10.11 -33.35 -5.31
N ILE A 18 8.91 -33.10 -4.77
CA ILE A 18 7.72 -33.91 -5.03
C ILE A 18 7.31 -33.81 -6.51
N GLN A 19 7.31 -32.63 -7.11
CA GLN A 19 7.03 -32.43 -8.55
C GLN A 19 8.07 -33.15 -9.41
N ARG A 20 9.36 -32.99 -9.12
CA ARG A 20 10.42 -33.72 -9.83
C ARG A 20 10.33 -35.25 -9.68
N ARG A 21 9.87 -35.74 -8.52
CA ARG A 21 9.61 -37.18 -8.31
C ARG A 21 8.39 -37.65 -9.09
N ARG A 22 7.30 -36.89 -9.14
CA ARG A 22 6.10 -37.20 -9.95
C ARG A 22 6.44 -37.19 -11.44
N ASP A 23 7.23 -36.25 -11.95
CA ASP A 23 7.64 -36.19 -13.35
C ASP A 23 8.58 -37.37 -13.70
N LYS A 24 9.50 -37.73 -12.78
CA LYS A 24 10.35 -38.92 -12.96
C LYS A 24 9.53 -40.20 -12.90
N LEU A 25 8.55 -40.28 -12.01
CA LEU A 25 7.66 -41.44 -11.89
C LEU A 25 6.73 -41.56 -13.12
N ALA A 26 6.17 -40.45 -13.60
CA ALA A 26 5.37 -40.42 -14.82
C ALA A 26 6.20 -40.79 -16.07
N LYS A 27 7.44 -40.28 -16.17
CA LYS A 27 8.36 -40.74 -17.24
C LYS A 27 8.73 -42.18 -17.12
N LYS A 28 8.96 -42.69 -15.89
CA LYS A 28 9.28 -44.10 -15.65
C LYS A 28 8.09 -45.00 -15.95
N ILE A 29 6.88 -44.62 -15.52
CA ILE A 29 5.65 -45.34 -15.83
C ILE A 29 5.36 -45.36 -17.34
N LEU A 30 5.56 -44.20 -17.99
CA LEU A 30 5.40 -44.10 -19.45
C LEU A 30 6.44 -44.94 -20.20
N GLN A 31 7.68 -45.02 -19.68
CA GLN A 31 8.73 -45.84 -20.26
C GLN A 31 8.50 -47.33 -20.00
N GLU A 32 8.04 -47.71 -18.80
CA GLU A 32 7.64 -49.07 -18.46
C GLU A 32 6.40 -49.54 -19.26
N GLU A 33 5.38 -48.66 -19.44
CA GLU A 33 4.24 -48.95 -20.33
C GLU A 33 4.67 -49.05 -21.80
N LEU A 34 5.60 -48.18 -22.23
CA LEU A 34 6.16 -48.26 -23.58
C LEU A 34 6.94 -49.57 -23.78
N GLU A 35 7.82 -49.89 -22.82
CA GLU A 35 8.60 -51.14 -22.83
C GLU A 35 7.68 -52.39 -22.70
N GLU A 36 6.58 -52.29 -21.93
CA GLU A 36 5.59 -53.35 -21.81
C GLU A 36 4.78 -53.54 -23.09
N LYS A 37 4.38 -52.47 -23.76
CA LYS A 37 3.80 -52.51 -25.10
C LYS A 37 4.76 -53.14 -26.11
N PHE A 38 6.07 -52.82 -26.02
CA PHE A 38 7.08 -53.38 -26.93
C PHE A 38 7.31 -54.88 -26.71
N ARG A 39 7.35 -55.33 -25.45
CA ARG A 39 7.42 -56.79 -25.15
C ARG A 39 6.18 -57.54 -25.66
N LEU A 40 5.01 -56.88 -25.60
CA LEU A 40 3.81 -57.46 -26.19
C LEU A 40 3.90 -57.55 -27.72
N GLN A 41 4.44 -56.50 -28.38
CA GLN A 41 4.68 -56.47 -29.83
C GLN A 41 5.72 -57.52 -30.27
N ASP A 42 6.84 -57.64 -29.59
CA ASP A 42 7.86 -58.67 -29.85
C ASP A 42 7.27 -60.10 -29.64
N LYS A 43 6.42 -60.26 -28.61
CA LYS A 43 5.73 -61.53 -28.38
C LYS A 43 4.70 -61.85 -29.46
N ILE A 44 4.07 -60.85 -30.02
CA ILE A 44 3.11 -60.97 -31.13
C ILE A 44 3.84 -61.30 -32.42
N LEU A 45 4.99 -60.68 -32.70
CA LEU A 45 5.87 -60.98 -33.84
C LEU A 45 6.48 -62.38 -33.74
N TYR A 46 6.72 -62.85 -32.54
CA TYR A 46 7.24 -64.20 -32.27
C TYR A 46 6.21 -65.33 -32.45
N ASP A 47 4.91 -65.04 -32.15
CA ASP A 47 3.81 -65.99 -32.33
C ASP A 47 3.28 -66.09 -33.76
N GLU A 48 3.97 -65.44 -34.72
CA GLU A 48 3.66 -65.43 -36.16
C GLU A 48 3.60 -66.79 -36.85
N LYS A 49 3.95 -67.84 -36.17
CA LYS A 49 3.82 -69.18 -36.73
C LYS A 49 2.36 -69.75 -36.76
N GLN A 50 1.41 -68.92 -36.31
CA GLN A 50 0.00 -69.30 -36.43
C GLN A 50 -0.81 -68.20 -37.13
N ARG A 51 -0.95 -68.35 -38.43
CA ARG A 51 -1.57 -67.37 -39.38
C ARG A 51 -2.93 -66.79 -38.98
N HIS A 52 -3.64 -67.34 -38.05
CA HIS A 52 -4.99 -66.90 -37.68
C HIS A 52 -5.00 -65.91 -36.49
N ARG A 53 -3.96 -65.83 -35.67
CA ARG A 53 -3.85 -64.84 -34.60
C ARG A 53 -3.22 -63.51 -35.08
N GLN A 54 -2.51 -63.56 -36.17
CA GLN A 54 -1.84 -62.36 -36.74
C GLN A 54 -2.84 -61.28 -37.16
N ASP A 55 -3.89 -61.61 -37.87
CA ASP A 55 -4.84 -60.64 -38.40
C ASP A 55 -5.64 -59.93 -37.32
N GLU A 56 -6.09 -60.63 -36.27
CA GLU A 56 -6.82 -60.02 -35.16
C GLU A 56 -5.91 -59.11 -34.32
N MET A 57 -4.67 -59.47 -34.14
CA MET A 57 -3.70 -58.75 -33.34
C MET A 57 -3.15 -57.54 -34.08
N ILE A 58 -2.89 -57.66 -35.39
CA ILE A 58 -2.55 -56.54 -36.25
C ILE A 58 -3.73 -55.58 -36.36
N ARG A 59 -4.97 -56.04 -36.44
CA ARG A 59 -6.18 -55.22 -36.42
C ARG A 59 -6.36 -54.47 -35.08
N ALA A 60 -6.10 -55.11 -33.97
CA ALA A 60 -6.20 -54.48 -32.64
C ALA A 60 -5.10 -53.42 -32.41
N LEU A 61 -3.85 -53.76 -32.72
CA LEU A 61 -2.71 -52.82 -32.59
C LEU A 61 -2.72 -51.70 -33.63
N SER A 62 -3.33 -51.96 -34.79
CA SER A 62 -3.48 -50.94 -35.83
C SER A 62 -4.65 -50.00 -35.59
N SER A 63 -5.43 -50.15 -34.49
CA SER A 63 -6.54 -49.24 -34.18
C SER A 63 -6.06 -47.79 -34.04
N ASP A 64 -4.90 -47.59 -33.47
CA ASP A 64 -4.28 -46.25 -33.26
C ASP A 64 -3.51 -45.75 -34.48
N TYR A 65 -3.27 -46.63 -35.48
CA TYR A 65 -2.57 -46.24 -36.68
C TYR A 65 -3.56 -46.02 -37.84
N ARG A 66 -3.25 -44.96 -38.60
CA ARG A 66 -4.02 -44.64 -39.81
C ARG A 66 -3.61 -45.53 -41.01
N ALA A 67 -2.34 -45.89 -41.08
CA ALA A 67 -1.80 -46.80 -42.07
C ALA A 67 -0.64 -47.59 -41.46
N VAL A 68 -0.51 -48.87 -41.85
CA VAL A 68 0.56 -49.78 -41.44
C VAL A 68 1.06 -50.54 -42.67
N TYR A 69 2.37 -50.47 -42.89
CA TYR A 69 3.03 -51.13 -44.00
C TYR A 69 4.17 -52.00 -43.51
N TYR A 70 4.37 -53.12 -44.16
CA TYR A 70 5.61 -53.86 -44.19
C TYR A 70 6.50 -53.25 -45.27
N TYR A 71 7.77 -53.02 -45.02
CA TYR A 71 8.71 -52.46 -45.97
C TYR A 71 9.99 -53.32 -46.06
N ASN A 72 10.16 -54.02 -47.18
CA ASN A 72 11.41 -54.68 -47.51
C ASN A 72 12.40 -53.67 -48.03
N LEU A 73 13.49 -53.44 -47.29
CA LEU A 73 14.53 -52.42 -47.60
C LEU A 73 15.47 -52.84 -48.71
N ASP A 74 15.57 -54.15 -49.00
CA ASP A 74 16.48 -54.67 -50.02
C ASP A 74 15.84 -54.57 -51.41
N ASP A 75 14.57 -55.00 -51.52
CA ASP A 75 13.85 -55.02 -52.80
C ASP A 75 13.06 -53.71 -53.02
N ASN A 76 13.08 -52.81 -52.07
CA ASN A 76 12.29 -51.56 -52.08
C ASN A 76 10.77 -51.83 -52.34
N GLU A 77 10.25 -52.88 -51.69
CA GLU A 77 8.88 -53.34 -51.83
C GLU A 77 8.12 -53.12 -50.54
N GLY A 78 6.90 -52.57 -50.62
CA GLY A 78 6.00 -52.39 -49.47
C GLY A 78 4.74 -53.22 -49.63
N VAL A 79 4.23 -53.73 -48.50
CA VAL A 79 2.93 -54.38 -48.43
C VAL A 79 2.05 -53.61 -47.48
N CYS A 80 0.86 -53.23 -47.95
CA CYS A 80 -0.12 -52.51 -47.10
C CYS A 80 -0.87 -53.53 -46.23
N TYR A 81 -0.67 -53.47 -44.89
CA TYR A 81 -1.46 -54.28 -43.97
C TYR A 81 -2.75 -53.58 -43.53
N ARG A 82 -2.76 -52.25 -43.54
CA ARG A 82 -3.91 -51.45 -43.19
C ARG A 82 -3.83 -50.06 -43.79
N SER A 83 -4.94 -49.55 -44.34
CA SER A 83 -5.12 -48.15 -44.71
C SER A 83 -6.57 -47.75 -44.45
N ARG A 84 -6.78 -46.77 -43.53
CA ARG A 84 -8.13 -46.27 -43.19
C ARG A 84 -8.76 -45.44 -44.32
N ARG A 85 -8.03 -45.10 -45.36
CA ARG A 85 -8.50 -44.19 -46.42
C ARG A 85 -8.69 -44.85 -47.78
N ASN A 86 -8.62 -46.15 -47.85
CA ASN A 86 -8.70 -46.88 -49.09
C ASN A 86 -7.73 -46.33 -50.18
N THR A 87 -6.60 -45.77 -49.75
CA THR A 87 -5.55 -45.31 -50.68
C THR A 87 -4.77 -46.47 -51.27
N HIS A 88 -4.72 -47.58 -50.58
CA HIS A 88 -4.17 -48.86 -50.95
C HIS A 88 -5.04 -49.99 -50.39
N ASP A 89 -5.24 -51.04 -51.19
CA ASP A 89 -5.95 -52.21 -50.73
C ASP A 89 -5.12 -53.04 -49.72
N GLU A 90 -5.78 -53.72 -48.80
CA GLU A 90 -5.09 -54.64 -47.87
C GLU A 90 -4.38 -55.72 -48.66
N ASN A 91 -3.07 -55.97 -48.37
CA ASN A 91 -2.14 -56.84 -49.05
C ASN A 91 -1.70 -56.38 -50.47
N GLU A 92 -1.96 -55.13 -50.82
CA GLU A 92 -1.42 -54.54 -52.06
C GLU A 92 0.09 -54.43 -51.96
N ILE A 93 0.79 -54.88 -53.02
CA ILE A 93 2.25 -54.77 -53.13
C ILE A 93 2.59 -53.45 -53.87
N ILE A 94 3.40 -52.60 -53.24
CA ILE A 94 3.76 -51.28 -53.73
C ILE A 94 5.26 -51.24 -54.04
N THR A 95 5.60 -51.02 -55.30
CA THR A 95 7.01 -50.94 -55.74
C THR A 95 7.21 -49.76 -56.73
N PRO A 96 8.14 -48.83 -56.51
CA PRO A 96 9.03 -48.71 -55.32
C PRO A 96 8.37 -48.02 -54.13
N PHE A 97 8.43 -48.64 -52.93
CA PHE A 97 7.79 -48.15 -51.72
C PHE A 97 8.39 -46.84 -51.20
N SER A 98 9.72 -46.68 -51.30
CA SER A 98 10.40 -45.42 -50.91
C SER A 98 9.83 -44.19 -51.63
N LYS A 99 9.56 -44.33 -52.95
CA LYS A 99 8.99 -43.24 -53.73
C LYS A 99 7.53 -42.93 -53.31
N MET A 100 6.74 -43.94 -52.99
CA MET A 100 5.40 -43.75 -52.49
C MET A 100 5.42 -42.97 -51.14
N LEU A 101 6.34 -43.33 -50.23
CA LEU A 101 6.53 -42.59 -48.97
C LEU A 101 6.97 -41.14 -49.22
N GLU A 102 7.94 -40.94 -50.07
CA GLU A 102 8.38 -39.58 -50.42
C GLU A 102 7.25 -38.73 -51.03
N ASP A 103 6.52 -39.26 -51.98
CA ASP A 103 5.37 -38.57 -52.62
C ASP A 103 4.25 -38.28 -51.63
N TYR A 104 4.01 -39.19 -50.65
CA TYR A 104 3.05 -38.95 -49.56
C TYR A 104 3.52 -37.81 -48.66
N LEU A 105 4.75 -37.86 -48.18
CA LEU A 105 5.31 -36.87 -47.25
C LEU A 105 5.42 -35.49 -47.92
N ASN A 106 5.86 -35.39 -49.18
CA ASN A 106 5.91 -34.15 -49.92
C ASN A 106 4.55 -33.46 -50.07
N ARG A 107 3.44 -34.24 -50.07
CA ARG A 107 2.06 -33.71 -50.15
C ARG A 107 1.46 -33.35 -48.80
N SER A 108 1.89 -34.00 -47.74
CA SER A 108 1.21 -33.95 -46.43
C SER A 108 2.03 -33.20 -45.37
N VAL A 109 3.35 -33.09 -45.46
CA VAL A 109 4.19 -32.48 -44.43
C VAL A 109 4.36 -30.98 -44.65
N VAL A 110 4.26 -30.18 -43.57
CA VAL A 110 4.54 -28.74 -43.62
C VAL A 110 6.02 -28.51 -43.89
N ALA A 111 6.34 -27.50 -44.72
CA ALA A 111 7.69 -27.24 -45.27
C ALA A 111 8.82 -27.21 -44.24
N GLY A 112 8.53 -26.76 -42.98
CA GLY A 112 9.53 -26.70 -41.90
C GLY A 112 10.03 -28.07 -41.40
N ASP A 113 9.22 -29.13 -41.54
CA ASP A 113 9.53 -30.49 -41.03
C ASP A 113 9.97 -31.44 -42.19
N LEU A 114 9.73 -31.06 -43.45
CA LEU A 114 9.81 -31.95 -44.57
C LEU A 114 11.22 -32.56 -44.76
N ASP A 115 12.28 -31.77 -44.73
CA ASP A 115 13.65 -32.25 -44.95
C ASP A 115 14.08 -33.28 -43.89
N ASN A 116 13.62 -33.07 -42.64
CA ASN A 116 13.94 -33.97 -41.53
C ASN A 116 13.19 -35.30 -41.64
N VAL A 117 11.93 -35.24 -42.02
CA VAL A 117 11.11 -36.48 -42.21
C VAL A 117 11.60 -37.28 -43.39
N LEU A 118 11.97 -36.61 -44.50
CA LEU A 118 12.54 -37.27 -45.65
C LEU A 118 13.89 -37.94 -45.35
N LYS A 119 14.71 -37.33 -44.49
CA LYS A 119 15.93 -38.00 -43.98
C LYS A 119 15.60 -39.22 -43.13
N PHE A 120 14.57 -39.13 -42.26
CA PHE A 120 14.19 -40.20 -41.36
C PHE A 120 13.77 -41.47 -42.08
N ILE A 121 13.11 -41.35 -43.25
CA ILE A 121 12.58 -42.52 -43.99
C ILE A 121 13.61 -43.18 -44.93
N LYS A 122 14.82 -42.62 -45.10
CA LYS A 122 15.85 -43.18 -45.98
C LYS A 122 16.29 -44.58 -45.48
N PRO A 123 16.39 -45.59 -46.36
CA PRO A 123 16.83 -46.94 -46.00
C PRO A 123 18.14 -46.99 -45.22
N GLU A 124 19.13 -46.15 -45.62
CA GLU A 124 20.43 -46.09 -44.95
C GLU A 124 20.26 -45.59 -43.47
N TYR A 125 19.44 -44.56 -43.27
CA TYR A 125 19.18 -44.02 -41.92
C TYR A 125 18.41 -45.03 -41.06
N LEU A 126 17.41 -45.72 -41.64
CA LEU A 126 16.64 -46.76 -40.93
C LEU A 126 17.55 -47.91 -40.52
N ARG A 127 18.41 -48.42 -41.39
CA ARG A 127 19.38 -49.49 -41.08
C ARG A 127 20.37 -49.05 -39.99
N GLU A 128 20.89 -47.83 -40.04
CA GLU A 128 21.82 -47.31 -39.04
C GLU A 128 21.18 -47.24 -37.66
N ARG A 129 20.01 -46.61 -37.56
CA ARG A 129 19.34 -46.37 -36.28
C ARG A 129 18.79 -47.66 -35.67
N LEU A 130 18.18 -48.50 -36.47
CA LEU A 130 17.57 -49.74 -36.01
C LEU A 130 18.57 -50.86 -35.64
N ARG A 131 19.89 -50.66 -35.89
CA ARG A 131 20.92 -51.53 -35.31
C ARG A 131 20.91 -51.48 -33.78
N ASN A 132 20.71 -50.28 -33.23
CA ASN A 132 20.81 -50.04 -31.81
C ASN A 132 19.42 -49.87 -31.13
N GLU A 133 18.39 -49.58 -31.91
CA GLU A 133 17.02 -49.31 -31.40
C GLU A 133 16.04 -50.27 -32.07
N LYS A 134 15.13 -50.86 -31.29
CA LYS A 134 14.10 -51.74 -31.86
C LYS A 134 13.02 -50.98 -32.60
N ILE A 135 12.78 -49.73 -32.20
CA ILE A 135 11.78 -48.83 -32.77
C ILE A 135 12.28 -47.42 -32.74
N ILE A 136 12.09 -46.73 -33.87
CA ILE A 136 12.33 -45.31 -34.03
C ILE A 136 11.03 -44.59 -34.41
N SER A 137 10.85 -43.37 -33.96
CA SER A 137 9.68 -42.59 -34.34
C SER A 137 10.04 -41.15 -34.61
N TYR A 138 9.34 -40.53 -35.52
CA TYR A 138 9.47 -39.14 -35.84
C TYR A 138 8.09 -38.48 -35.86
N ARG A 139 7.95 -37.35 -35.16
CA ARG A 139 6.72 -36.54 -35.11
C ARG A 139 6.90 -35.34 -36.01
N TYR A 140 5.90 -35.02 -36.79
CA TYR A 140 5.91 -33.92 -37.73
C TYR A 140 4.53 -33.27 -37.83
N LEU A 141 4.51 -32.01 -38.28
CA LEU A 141 3.28 -31.29 -38.58
C LEU A 141 2.83 -31.64 -40.00
N ALA A 142 1.66 -32.25 -40.12
CA ALA A 142 1.03 -32.59 -41.38
C ALA A 142 -0.09 -31.59 -41.68
N ASN A 143 -0.27 -31.29 -42.99
CA ASN A 143 -1.37 -30.49 -43.48
C ASN A 143 -2.25 -31.31 -44.41
N GLN A 144 -3.54 -31.36 -44.15
CA GLN A 144 -4.49 -32.01 -45.01
C GLN A 144 -5.79 -31.24 -45.09
N ASN A 145 -6.24 -30.93 -46.30
CA ASN A 145 -7.46 -30.10 -46.53
C ASN A 145 -7.43 -28.79 -45.77
N ASN A 146 -6.29 -28.09 -45.73
CA ASN A 146 -6.08 -26.86 -44.96
C ASN A 146 -6.20 -27.00 -43.44
N ARG A 147 -6.11 -28.22 -42.93
CA ARG A 147 -6.08 -28.45 -41.47
C ARG A 147 -4.74 -29.07 -41.09
N GLU A 148 -4.05 -28.39 -40.20
CA GLU A 148 -2.79 -28.84 -39.64
C GLU A 148 -3.01 -29.73 -38.43
N TYR A 149 -2.29 -30.85 -38.35
CA TYR A 149 -2.32 -31.79 -37.23
C TYR A 149 -0.97 -32.50 -37.08
N TYR A 150 -0.65 -32.90 -35.88
CA TYR A 150 0.57 -33.68 -35.62
C TYR A 150 0.36 -35.15 -35.99
N GLU A 151 1.21 -35.65 -36.85
CA GLU A 151 1.31 -37.06 -37.25
C GLU A 151 2.68 -37.60 -36.80
N MET A 152 2.70 -38.89 -36.46
CA MET A 152 3.90 -39.61 -36.11
C MET A 152 4.12 -40.78 -37.07
N ILE A 153 5.27 -40.83 -37.70
CA ILE A 153 5.76 -42.02 -38.36
C ILE A 153 6.57 -42.84 -37.37
N ARG A 154 6.25 -44.12 -37.27
CA ARG A 154 6.92 -45.06 -36.39
C ARG A 154 7.43 -46.21 -37.24
N VAL A 155 8.72 -46.51 -37.08
CA VAL A 155 9.38 -47.62 -37.82
C VAL A 155 9.93 -48.62 -36.82
N ALA A 156 9.54 -49.87 -36.96
CA ALA A 156 9.92 -50.97 -36.08
C ALA A 156 10.70 -52.04 -36.85
N LYS A 157 11.74 -52.56 -36.22
CA LYS A 157 12.51 -53.71 -36.70
C LYS A 157 11.62 -54.97 -36.60
N ILE A 158 11.60 -55.73 -37.68
CA ILE A 158 10.77 -56.97 -37.76
C ILE A 158 11.56 -58.22 -37.33
N ASP A 159 12.86 -58.30 -37.70
CA ASP A 159 13.74 -59.41 -37.40
C ASP A 159 14.81 -59.03 -36.37
N ASP A 160 15.18 -59.96 -35.47
CA ASP A 160 16.30 -59.76 -34.53
C ASP A 160 17.70 -60.00 -35.13
N ASN A 161 17.79 -60.10 -36.42
CA ASN A 161 19.06 -60.28 -37.15
C ASN A 161 19.94 -59.03 -37.08
N GLU A 162 21.28 -59.21 -37.19
CA GLU A 162 22.21 -58.07 -37.21
C GLU A 162 22.03 -57.19 -38.44
N GLU A 163 21.66 -57.76 -39.59
CA GLU A 163 21.30 -57.05 -40.80
C GLU A 163 19.78 -56.86 -40.89
N ILE A 164 19.37 -55.62 -41.17
CA ILE A 164 17.98 -55.21 -41.24
C ILE A 164 17.52 -55.27 -42.70
N HIS A 165 16.75 -56.28 -43.02
CA HIS A 165 16.19 -56.49 -44.35
C HIS A 165 14.79 -55.91 -44.51
N ALA A 166 14.01 -55.90 -43.44
CA ALA A 166 12.64 -55.41 -43.47
C ALA A 166 12.24 -54.68 -42.20
N VAL A 167 11.29 -53.73 -42.31
CA VAL A 167 10.76 -52.92 -41.21
C VAL A 167 9.23 -52.80 -41.32
N GLY A 168 8.60 -52.61 -40.17
CA GLY A 168 7.19 -52.18 -40.09
C GLY A 168 7.12 -50.64 -40.04
N VAL A 169 6.31 -50.05 -40.90
CA VAL A 169 6.10 -48.60 -40.94
C VAL A 169 4.67 -48.27 -40.58
N GLY A 170 4.46 -47.50 -39.57
CA GLY A 170 3.13 -47.08 -39.10
C GLY A 170 2.96 -45.56 -39.00
N PHE A 171 1.82 -45.06 -39.42
CA PHE A 171 1.43 -43.65 -39.30
C PHE A 171 0.35 -43.47 -38.27
N ALA A 172 0.55 -42.67 -37.26
CA ALA A 172 -0.40 -42.38 -36.17
C ALA A 172 -0.70 -40.90 -36.05
N ASN A 173 -1.97 -40.58 -35.81
CA ASN A 173 -2.34 -39.22 -35.45
C ASN A 173 -2.06 -39.01 -33.95
N VAL A 174 -1.26 -38.04 -33.62
CA VAL A 174 -0.84 -37.69 -32.25
C VAL A 174 -1.14 -36.23 -31.91
N ASP A 175 -2.09 -35.59 -32.63
CA ASP A 175 -2.39 -34.19 -32.54
C ASP A 175 -2.82 -33.78 -31.13
N GLU A 176 -3.81 -34.47 -30.56
CA GLU A 176 -4.36 -34.16 -29.24
C GLU A 176 -3.29 -34.25 -28.15
N GLN A 177 -2.58 -35.35 -28.06
CA GLN A 177 -1.50 -35.53 -27.07
C GLN A 177 -0.38 -34.52 -27.23
N THR A 178 -0.06 -34.16 -28.47
CA THR A 178 1.04 -33.21 -28.75
C THR A 178 0.66 -31.80 -28.36
N ARG A 179 -0.57 -31.37 -28.70
CA ARG A 179 -1.06 -30.03 -28.35
C ARG A 179 -1.23 -29.88 -26.83
N GLU A 180 -1.75 -30.91 -26.15
CA GLU A 180 -1.82 -30.92 -24.69
C GLU A 180 -0.43 -30.79 -24.05
N THR A 181 0.54 -31.54 -24.53
CA THR A 181 1.92 -31.47 -24.02
C THR A 181 2.54 -30.08 -24.24
N ILE A 182 2.33 -29.47 -25.41
CA ILE A 182 2.81 -28.13 -25.72
C ILE A 182 2.15 -27.10 -24.78
N ALA A 183 0.83 -27.17 -24.62
CA ALA A 183 0.08 -26.26 -23.72
C ALA A 183 0.54 -26.38 -22.25
N GLN A 184 0.73 -27.59 -21.75
CA GLN A 184 1.24 -27.83 -20.39
C GLN A 184 2.65 -27.28 -20.20
N ASN A 185 3.52 -27.47 -21.17
CA ASN A 185 4.89 -26.94 -21.12
C ASN A 185 4.90 -25.41 -21.14
N GLN A 186 4.00 -24.77 -21.89
CA GLN A 186 3.86 -23.32 -21.89
C GLN A 186 3.42 -22.78 -20.53
N ILE A 187 2.36 -23.36 -19.95
CA ILE A 187 1.87 -23.01 -18.61
C ILE A 187 2.99 -23.18 -17.55
N LEU A 188 3.75 -24.26 -17.64
CA LEU A 188 4.87 -24.52 -16.72
C LEU A 188 6.00 -23.49 -16.88
N ALA A 189 6.33 -23.12 -18.13
CA ALA A 189 7.35 -22.10 -18.40
C ALA A 189 6.92 -20.74 -17.86
N ASP A 190 5.67 -20.34 -18.04
CA ASP A 190 5.12 -19.08 -17.53
C ASP A 190 5.10 -19.06 -16.00
N ALA A 191 4.68 -20.15 -15.36
CA ALA A 191 4.69 -20.29 -13.90
C ALA A 191 6.12 -20.22 -13.32
N LEU A 192 7.08 -20.86 -14.00
CA LEU A 192 8.50 -20.80 -13.60
C LEU A 192 9.06 -19.39 -13.71
N ALA A 193 8.76 -18.67 -14.81
CA ALA A 193 9.19 -17.29 -15.00
C ALA A 193 8.62 -16.37 -13.91
N GLN A 194 7.33 -16.51 -13.57
CA GLN A 194 6.71 -15.75 -12.48
C GLN A 194 7.36 -16.06 -11.12
N ALA A 195 7.61 -17.32 -10.81
CA ALA A 195 8.26 -17.73 -9.56
C ALA A 195 9.70 -17.21 -9.45
N GLN A 196 10.45 -17.20 -10.56
CA GLN A 196 11.80 -16.62 -10.61
C GLN A 196 11.78 -15.11 -10.39
N HIS A 197 10.87 -14.39 -11.04
CA HIS A 197 10.69 -12.94 -10.83
C HIS A 197 10.36 -12.62 -9.38
N ALA A 198 9.42 -13.33 -8.77
CA ALA A 198 9.06 -13.14 -7.36
C ALA A 198 10.25 -13.39 -6.41
N ASN A 199 11.08 -14.41 -6.70
CA ASN A 199 12.24 -14.73 -5.88
C ASN A 199 13.37 -13.69 -6.01
N ILE A 200 13.62 -13.18 -7.21
CA ILE A 200 14.59 -12.10 -7.44
C ILE A 200 14.15 -10.83 -6.72
N SER A 201 12.88 -10.44 -6.85
CA SER A 201 12.30 -9.28 -6.16
C SER A 201 12.45 -9.41 -4.65
N LYS A 202 12.17 -10.59 -4.08
CA LYS A 202 12.34 -10.86 -2.64
C LYS A 202 13.79 -10.78 -2.17
N THR A 203 14.75 -11.25 -2.98
CA THR A 203 16.18 -11.20 -2.63
C THR A 203 16.71 -9.78 -2.69
N THR A 204 16.33 -9.02 -3.72
CA THR A 204 16.65 -7.60 -3.86
C THR A 204 16.07 -6.80 -2.70
N PHE A 205 14.80 -7.07 -2.31
CA PHE A 205 14.15 -6.51 -1.13
C PHE A 205 15.00 -6.65 0.13
N LEU A 206 15.39 -7.87 0.48
CA LEU A 206 16.15 -8.13 1.71
C LEU A 206 17.53 -7.45 1.70
N SER A 207 18.19 -7.39 0.54
CA SER A 207 19.49 -6.74 0.38
C SER A 207 19.40 -5.23 0.54
N THR A 208 18.43 -4.60 -0.12
CA THR A 208 18.20 -3.14 -0.01
C THR A 208 17.79 -2.74 1.40
N MET A 209 16.90 -3.49 2.03
CA MET A 209 16.48 -3.24 3.41
C MET A 209 17.63 -3.35 4.40
N SER A 210 18.52 -4.34 4.24
CA SER A 210 19.71 -4.47 5.10
C SER A 210 20.63 -3.26 4.98
N HIS A 211 20.80 -2.72 3.77
CA HIS A 211 21.60 -1.52 3.55
C HIS A 211 20.95 -0.29 4.19
N ASP A 212 19.65 -0.09 3.96
CA ASP A 212 18.93 1.11 4.39
C ASP A 212 18.70 1.15 5.92
N ILE A 213 18.64 0.00 6.59
CA ILE A 213 18.68 -0.11 8.05
C ILE A 213 20.09 0.19 8.59
N ARG A 214 21.13 -0.31 7.91
CA ARG A 214 22.52 -0.14 8.38
C ARG A 214 22.98 1.31 8.38
N THR A 215 22.56 2.10 7.38
CA THR A 215 22.97 3.49 7.20
C THR A 215 22.58 4.38 8.39
N PRO A 216 21.29 4.49 8.80
CA PRO A 216 20.92 5.26 9.98
C PRO A 216 21.50 4.68 11.28
N MET A 217 21.60 3.36 11.39
CA MET A 217 22.21 2.72 12.56
C MET A 217 23.68 3.13 12.74
N ASN A 218 24.46 3.14 11.66
CA ASN A 218 25.85 3.60 11.69
C ASN A 218 25.94 5.10 12.01
N ALA A 219 24.98 5.92 11.53
CA ALA A 219 24.91 7.34 11.86
C ALA A 219 24.64 7.56 13.36
N ILE A 220 23.68 6.82 13.94
CA ILE A 220 23.39 6.83 15.39
C ILE A 220 24.66 6.50 16.18
N ILE A 221 25.31 5.40 15.88
CA ILE A 221 26.54 4.97 16.57
C ILE A 221 27.65 6.01 16.40
N GLY A 222 27.84 6.53 15.19
CA GLY A 222 28.88 7.52 14.87
C GLY A 222 28.68 8.84 15.61
N PHE A 223 27.48 9.42 15.54
CA PHE A 223 27.17 10.70 16.22
C PHE A 223 27.15 10.56 17.74
N THR A 224 26.68 9.43 18.29
CA THR A 224 26.78 9.14 19.72
C THR A 224 28.24 9.09 20.17
N THR A 225 29.10 8.42 19.37
CA THR A 225 30.53 8.36 19.65
C THR A 225 31.19 9.75 19.59
N MET A 226 30.75 10.60 18.63
CA MET A 226 31.22 11.98 18.52
C MET A 226 30.79 12.84 19.72
N ALA A 227 29.53 12.73 20.14
CA ALA A 227 29.03 13.41 21.34
C ALA A 227 29.84 13.04 22.60
N LEU A 228 30.12 11.75 22.78
CA LEU A 228 30.93 11.26 23.91
C LEU A 228 32.40 11.76 23.88
N ARG A 229 32.99 11.91 22.66
CA ARG A 229 34.38 12.40 22.52
C ARG A 229 34.51 13.90 22.73
N HIS A 230 33.46 14.67 22.49
CA HIS A 230 33.47 16.13 22.57
C HIS A 230 32.53 16.65 23.65
N PHE A 231 32.43 15.92 24.76
CA PHE A 231 31.51 16.21 25.87
C PHE A 231 31.64 17.64 26.44
N ASP A 232 32.84 18.21 26.37
CA ASP A 232 33.11 19.57 26.85
C ASP A 232 32.58 20.67 25.91
N ASN A 233 32.16 20.33 24.68
CA ASN A 233 31.60 21.28 23.71
C ASN A 233 30.09 21.07 23.56
N GLN A 234 29.31 21.78 24.37
CA GLN A 234 27.84 21.67 24.40
C GLN A 234 27.17 21.85 23.03
N ALA A 235 27.67 22.79 22.20
CA ALA A 235 27.09 23.02 20.87
C ALA A 235 27.28 21.79 19.96
N GLN A 236 28.46 21.18 20.00
CA GLN A 236 28.77 19.98 19.19
C GLN A 236 28.07 18.72 19.72
N VAL A 237 27.91 18.62 21.04
CA VAL A 237 27.10 17.56 21.65
C VAL A 237 25.66 17.67 21.22
N ARG A 238 25.07 18.87 21.30
CA ARG A 238 23.69 19.12 20.88
C ARG A 238 23.46 18.78 19.40
N ASP A 239 24.31 19.29 18.49
CA ASP A 239 24.25 18.97 17.06
C ASP A 239 24.34 17.48 16.79
N SER A 240 25.23 16.76 17.53
CA SER A 240 25.36 15.32 17.41
C SER A 240 24.11 14.57 17.89
N LEU A 241 23.50 14.98 19.00
CA LEU A 241 22.29 14.39 19.54
C LEU A 241 21.06 14.66 18.64
N GLU A 242 20.95 15.85 18.04
CA GLU A 242 19.91 16.17 17.06
C GLU A 242 20.03 15.26 15.82
N LYS A 243 21.25 14.97 15.36
CA LYS A 243 21.51 14.02 14.27
C LYS A 243 21.21 12.57 14.66
N VAL A 244 21.46 12.16 15.91
CA VAL A 244 21.06 10.86 16.45
C VAL A 244 19.55 10.73 16.44
N LEU A 245 18.83 11.73 16.94
CA LEU A 245 17.37 11.75 16.97
C LEU A 245 16.77 11.67 15.57
N SER A 246 17.30 12.48 14.64
CA SER A 246 16.87 12.45 13.23
C SER A 246 17.09 11.08 12.58
N SER A 247 18.26 10.46 12.83
CA SER A 247 18.58 9.12 12.29
C SER A 247 17.71 8.02 12.91
N SER A 248 17.38 8.13 14.19
CA SER A 248 16.50 7.20 14.91
C SER A 248 15.06 7.28 14.39
N ASN A 249 14.54 8.49 14.18
CA ASN A 249 13.21 8.69 13.61
C ASN A 249 13.13 8.16 12.18
N HIS A 250 14.20 8.34 11.39
CA HIS A 250 14.27 7.77 10.05
C HIS A 250 14.25 6.23 10.08
N LEU A 251 14.98 5.61 11.01
CA LEU A 251 14.98 4.15 11.17
C LEU A 251 13.61 3.60 11.60
N LEU A 252 12.92 4.30 12.51
CA LEU A 252 11.55 3.95 12.90
C LEU A 252 10.58 4.02 11.71
N GLY A 253 10.69 5.07 10.90
CA GLY A 253 9.90 5.19 9.66
C GLY A 253 10.12 4.01 8.71
N LEU A 254 11.38 3.62 8.48
CA LEU A 254 11.76 2.45 7.68
C LEU A 254 11.14 1.15 8.20
N ILE A 255 11.21 0.93 9.52
CA ILE A 255 10.64 -0.27 10.15
C ILE A 255 9.12 -0.29 9.96
N ASN A 256 8.44 0.82 10.16
CA ASN A 256 7.00 0.94 9.99
C ASN A 256 6.59 0.69 8.52
N ASP A 257 7.31 1.25 7.55
CA ASP A 257 7.08 0.99 6.12
C ASP A 257 7.18 -0.50 5.78
N ILE A 258 8.19 -1.20 6.33
CA ILE A 258 8.38 -2.66 6.14
C ILE A 258 7.22 -3.45 6.76
N LEU A 259 6.80 -3.08 7.97
CA LEU A 259 5.69 -3.74 8.67
C LEU A 259 4.37 -3.52 7.93
N ASP A 260 4.11 -2.30 7.45
CA ASP A 260 2.92 -1.98 6.66
C ASP A 260 2.90 -2.78 5.35
N MET A 261 4.02 -2.82 4.62
CA MET A 261 4.13 -3.63 3.40
C MET A 261 3.88 -5.11 3.66
N SER A 262 4.45 -5.66 4.75
CA SER A 262 4.24 -7.05 5.14
C SER A 262 2.78 -7.37 5.48
N ARG A 263 2.07 -6.44 6.14
CA ARG A 263 0.64 -6.58 6.47
C ARG A 263 -0.23 -6.51 5.22
N ILE A 264 0.07 -5.58 4.33
CA ILE A 264 -0.62 -5.42 3.05
C ILE A 264 -0.46 -6.69 2.20
N ASP A 265 0.76 -7.19 2.02
CA ASP A 265 1.04 -8.39 1.21
C ASP A 265 0.41 -9.67 1.79
N SER A 266 0.22 -9.72 3.10
CA SER A 266 -0.47 -10.84 3.77
C SER A 266 -2.00 -10.69 3.78
N GLY A 267 -2.57 -9.61 3.24
CA GLY A 267 -4.01 -9.32 3.24
C GLY A 267 -4.61 -9.08 4.64
N ARG A 268 -3.79 -8.68 5.61
CA ARG A 268 -4.20 -8.47 7.01
C ARG A 268 -4.54 -7.01 7.34
N VAL A 269 -4.60 -6.15 6.35
CA VAL A 269 -5.01 -4.75 6.55
C VAL A 269 -6.52 -4.69 6.45
N GLU A 270 -7.17 -4.33 7.55
CA GLU A 270 -8.60 -4.05 7.62
C GLU A 270 -8.79 -2.53 7.67
N ILE A 271 -9.80 -2.03 6.96
CA ILE A 271 -10.19 -0.62 6.98
C ILE A 271 -11.20 -0.42 8.08
N GLN A 272 -10.93 0.49 8.98
CA GLN A 272 -11.81 0.85 10.09
C GLN A 272 -12.51 2.18 9.78
N GLU A 273 -13.68 2.10 9.15
CA GLU A 273 -14.49 3.28 8.89
C GLU A 273 -15.12 3.80 10.19
N GLN A 274 -14.72 5.01 10.57
CA GLN A 274 -15.22 5.72 11.74
C GLN A 274 -15.77 7.08 11.35
N GLU A 275 -16.50 7.72 12.27
CA GLU A 275 -16.88 9.12 12.11
C GLU A 275 -15.63 9.98 11.97
N CYS A 276 -15.53 10.68 10.86
CA CYS A 276 -14.39 11.51 10.51
C CYS A 276 -14.87 12.90 10.08
N ASN A 277 -14.24 13.93 10.63
CA ASN A 277 -14.37 15.30 10.16
C ASN A 277 -13.20 15.65 9.26
N LEU A 278 -13.45 15.92 7.97
CA LEU A 278 -12.43 16.27 7.00
C LEU A 278 -11.70 17.58 7.35
N SER A 279 -12.37 18.54 8.01
CA SER A 279 -11.71 19.77 8.49
C SER A 279 -10.60 19.43 9.50
N GLU A 280 -10.91 18.65 10.54
CA GLU A 280 -9.92 18.25 11.55
C GLU A 280 -8.78 17.42 10.95
N LEU A 281 -9.11 16.53 10.00
CA LEU A 281 -8.10 15.73 9.28
C LEU A 281 -7.14 16.64 8.52
N VAL A 282 -7.66 17.62 7.77
CA VAL A 282 -6.84 18.54 6.96
C VAL A 282 -6.01 19.45 7.84
N HIS A 283 -6.58 19.98 8.91
CA HIS A 283 -5.82 20.80 9.87
C HIS A 283 -4.66 20.01 10.50
N SER A 284 -4.89 18.75 10.88
CA SER A 284 -3.81 17.89 11.41
C SER A 284 -2.68 17.65 10.41
N LEU A 285 -3.03 17.43 9.13
CA LEU A 285 -2.03 17.30 8.04
C LEU A 285 -1.18 18.55 7.88
N ILE A 286 -1.83 19.71 7.91
CA ILE A 286 -1.15 20.99 7.76
C ILE A 286 -0.18 21.21 8.93
N HIS A 287 -0.59 20.97 10.16
CA HIS A 287 0.28 21.07 11.34
C HIS A 287 1.55 20.22 11.22
N ILE A 288 1.45 19.02 10.67
CA ILE A 288 2.61 18.13 10.49
C ILE A 288 3.57 18.64 9.40
N ILE A 289 3.04 19.20 8.32
CA ILE A 289 3.85 19.57 7.14
C ILE A 289 4.41 20.99 7.24
N GLN A 290 3.72 21.90 7.90
CA GLN A 290 4.07 23.32 7.95
C GLN A 290 5.49 23.62 8.46
N PRO A 291 6.03 22.97 9.52
CA PRO A 291 7.41 23.24 9.95
C PRO A 291 8.45 22.98 8.85
N GLN A 292 8.21 21.94 8.02
CA GLN A 292 9.09 21.59 6.91
C GLN A 292 9.00 22.61 5.77
N ILE A 293 7.79 23.09 5.47
CA ILE A 293 7.51 24.12 4.46
C ILE A 293 8.21 25.43 4.87
N ARG A 294 8.06 25.86 6.14
CA ARG A 294 8.74 27.05 6.69
C ARG A 294 10.26 26.95 6.61
N ALA A 295 10.82 25.79 7.02
CA ALA A 295 12.27 25.58 6.99
C ALA A 295 12.86 25.73 5.59
N LYS A 296 12.09 25.43 4.53
CA LYS A 296 12.46 25.61 3.12
C LYS A 296 11.97 26.92 2.50
N GLN A 297 11.24 27.75 3.25
CA GLN A 297 10.62 28.98 2.73
C GLN A 297 9.75 28.75 1.48
N GLN A 298 9.04 27.60 1.43
CA GLN A 298 8.14 27.25 0.33
C GLN A 298 6.79 27.95 0.49
N GLN A 299 6.09 28.17 -0.63
CA GLN A 299 4.72 28.67 -0.63
C GLN A 299 3.74 27.49 -0.60
N PHE A 300 2.77 27.54 0.30
CA PHE A 300 1.77 26.48 0.45
C PHE A 300 0.36 27.07 0.28
N HIS A 301 -0.35 26.58 -0.73
CA HIS A 301 -1.72 26.97 -1.03
C HIS A 301 -2.66 25.80 -0.76
N ILE A 302 -3.74 26.06 -0.02
CA ILE A 302 -4.73 25.05 0.32
C ILE A 302 -6.12 25.54 -0.07
N ASP A 303 -6.89 24.66 -0.71
CA ASP A 303 -8.21 24.98 -1.23
C ASP A 303 -9.17 23.79 -0.96
N ALA A 304 -10.30 24.08 -0.32
CA ALA A 304 -11.36 23.10 -0.04
C ALA A 304 -12.77 23.66 -0.35
N PHE A 305 -12.88 24.70 -1.15
CA PHE A 305 -14.13 25.43 -1.41
C PHE A 305 -15.26 24.57 -1.98
N GLN A 306 -14.94 23.46 -2.65
CA GLN A 306 -15.93 22.58 -3.26
C GLN A 306 -16.44 21.48 -2.33
N VAL A 307 -16.01 21.46 -1.05
CA VAL A 307 -16.46 20.46 -0.07
C VAL A 307 -17.79 20.91 0.55
N LYS A 308 -18.86 20.19 0.22
CA LYS A 308 -20.22 20.47 0.75
C LYS A 308 -20.52 19.68 2.03
N ASN A 309 -19.93 18.50 2.17
CA ASN A 309 -20.10 17.59 3.29
C ASN A 309 -18.72 17.24 3.87
N GLU A 310 -18.45 17.73 5.06
CA GLU A 310 -17.17 17.52 5.75
C GLU A 310 -17.19 16.34 6.73
N TYR A 311 -18.38 15.86 7.11
CA TYR A 311 -18.56 14.72 8.01
C TYR A 311 -18.82 13.44 7.21
N VAL A 312 -17.89 12.53 7.29
CA VAL A 312 -17.90 11.28 6.54
C VAL A 312 -17.54 10.10 7.45
N TYR A 313 -17.74 8.88 6.97
CA TYR A 313 -17.13 7.69 7.55
C TYR A 313 -15.87 7.36 6.76
N ALA A 314 -14.73 7.34 7.45
CA ALA A 314 -13.42 7.05 6.85
C ALA A 314 -12.47 6.45 7.89
N ASP A 315 -11.47 5.72 7.43
CA ASP A 315 -10.30 5.40 8.25
C ASP A 315 -9.34 6.60 8.24
N GLN A 316 -9.50 7.48 9.23
CA GLN A 316 -8.76 8.73 9.36
C GLN A 316 -7.23 8.50 9.35
N LEU A 317 -6.76 7.42 10.01
CA LEU A 317 -5.33 7.12 10.09
C LEU A 317 -4.76 6.76 8.71
N LYS A 318 -5.50 5.95 7.94
CA LYS A 318 -5.06 5.53 6.60
C LYS A 318 -5.13 6.66 5.58
N VAL A 319 -6.17 7.48 5.63
CA VAL A 319 -6.27 8.68 4.79
C VAL A 319 -5.14 9.65 5.13
N ASN A 320 -4.87 9.91 6.40
CA ASN A 320 -3.73 10.73 6.84
C ASN A 320 -2.40 10.17 6.33
N GLN A 321 -2.16 8.87 6.47
CA GLN A 321 -0.93 8.23 6.01
C GLN A 321 -0.71 8.42 4.50
N VAL A 322 -1.75 8.22 3.69
CA VAL A 322 -1.72 8.44 2.24
C VAL A 322 -1.35 9.88 1.91
N LEU A 323 -2.04 10.85 2.51
CA LEU A 323 -1.87 12.27 2.20
C LEU A 323 -0.52 12.80 2.73
N ILE A 324 -0.08 12.40 3.91
CA ILE A 324 1.25 12.77 4.45
C ILE A 324 2.37 12.25 3.55
N ASN A 325 2.28 11.01 3.06
CA ASN A 325 3.29 10.46 2.15
C ASN A 325 3.42 11.28 0.87
N ILE A 326 2.31 11.73 0.30
CA ILE A 326 2.34 12.54 -0.93
C ILE A 326 2.82 13.96 -0.63
N LEU A 327 2.30 14.60 0.43
CA LEU A 327 2.68 15.96 0.84
C LEU A 327 4.16 16.04 1.24
N SER A 328 4.67 15.09 2.01
CA SER A 328 6.07 15.04 2.40
C SER A 328 7.00 14.88 1.19
N ASN A 329 6.58 14.10 0.18
CA ASN A 329 7.29 14.02 -1.09
C ASN A 329 7.26 15.34 -1.84
N ALA A 330 6.11 16.01 -1.94
CA ALA A 330 6.01 17.32 -2.55
C ALA A 330 6.97 18.33 -1.87
N VAL A 331 6.98 18.41 -0.53
CA VAL A 331 7.90 19.26 0.22
C VAL A 331 9.37 18.89 -0.02
N LYS A 332 9.65 17.58 -0.06
CA LYS A 332 11.00 17.06 -0.22
C LYS A 332 11.60 17.39 -1.58
N TYR A 333 10.84 17.23 -2.66
CA TYR A 333 11.31 17.38 -4.04
C TYR A 333 11.07 18.76 -4.64
N THR A 334 10.39 19.64 -3.93
CA THR A 334 10.27 21.06 -4.28
C THR A 334 11.47 21.86 -3.72
N PRO A 335 12.12 22.71 -4.53
CA PRO A 335 13.24 23.54 -4.07
C PRO A 335 12.78 24.58 -3.04
N ALA A 336 13.73 25.22 -2.38
CA ALA A 336 13.45 26.41 -1.55
C ALA A 336 12.73 27.47 -2.39
N THR A 337 11.77 28.17 -1.78
CA THR A 337 10.90 29.18 -2.41
C THR A 337 9.95 28.63 -3.50
N GLY A 338 9.89 27.31 -3.69
CA GLY A 338 8.93 26.69 -4.60
C GLY A 338 7.50 26.70 -4.04
N THR A 339 6.55 26.27 -4.87
CA THR A 339 5.12 26.32 -4.58
C THR A 339 4.54 24.91 -4.52
N ILE A 340 3.74 24.64 -3.49
CA ILE A 340 2.97 23.40 -3.31
C ILE A 340 1.51 23.81 -3.15
N SER A 341 0.59 23.13 -3.84
CA SER A 341 -0.85 23.32 -3.69
C SER A 341 -1.54 22.03 -3.30
N PHE A 342 -2.47 22.11 -2.34
CA PHE A 342 -3.30 21.02 -1.89
C PHE A 342 -4.77 21.41 -2.08
N ARG A 343 -5.49 20.71 -2.97
CA ARG A 343 -6.89 20.98 -3.27
C ARG A 343 -7.73 19.77 -2.93
N ILE A 344 -8.88 20.04 -2.33
CA ILE A 344 -9.89 19.02 -2.00
C ILE A 344 -11.18 19.40 -2.72
N SER A 345 -11.72 18.47 -3.50
CA SER A 345 -12.96 18.65 -4.25
C SER A 345 -13.92 17.51 -3.97
N GLN A 346 -15.20 17.83 -3.86
CA GLN A 346 -16.27 16.85 -3.69
C GLN A 346 -17.09 16.74 -4.96
N PHE A 347 -17.36 15.51 -5.41
CA PHE A 347 -18.20 15.18 -6.56
C PHE A 347 -19.29 14.21 -6.14
N GLU A 348 -20.30 14.06 -7.01
CA GLU A 348 -21.30 13.02 -6.84
C GLU A 348 -20.69 11.63 -7.01
N SER A 349 -21.10 10.67 -6.18
CA SER A 349 -20.73 9.27 -6.29
C SER A 349 -21.87 8.47 -6.89
N ASP A 350 -21.53 7.44 -7.67
CA ASP A 350 -22.51 6.47 -8.20
C ASP A 350 -23.14 5.60 -7.09
N LYS A 351 -22.59 5.63 -5.87
CA LYS A 351 -23.08 4.87 -4.72
C LYS A 351 -24.03 5.74 -3.89
N PRO A 352 -25.28 5.31 -3.64
CA PRO A 352 -26.22 6.05 -2.79
C PRO A 352 -25.66 6.22 -1.35
N GLY A 353 -25.73 7.44 -0.82
CA GLY A 353 -25.21 7.78 0.53
C GLY A 353 -23.69 7.98 0.59
N TYR A 354 -23.01 8.00 -0.56
CA TYR A 354 -21.58 8.30 -0.67
C TYR A 354 -21.37 9.59 -1.45
N ALA A 355 -20.22 10.22 -1.25
CA ALA A 355 -19.67 11.25 -2.12
C ALA A 355 -18.25 10.91 -2.51
N LYS A 356 -17.85 11.33 -3.68
CA LYS A 356 -16.51 11.15 -4.20
C LYS A 356 -15.66 12.37 -3.83
N TYR A 357 -14.58 12.12 -3.10
CA TYR A 357 -13.62 13.15 -2.70
C TYR A 357 -12.34 12.97 -3.50
N GLU A 358 -11.89 14.06 -4.10
CA GLU A 358 -10.64 14.13 -4.83
C GLU A 358 -9.66 15.01 -4.05
N PHE A 359 -8.52 14.44 -3.70
CA PHE A 359 -7.39 15.11 -3.05
C PHE A 359 -6.29 15.27 -4.09
N ARG A 360 -6.02 16.52 -4.47
CA ARG A 360 -5.05 16.88 -5.50
C ARG A 360 -3.89 17.63 -4.88
N ILE A 361 -2.68 17.08 -5.01
CA ILE A 361 -1.44 17.66 -4.48
C ILE A 361 -0.53 17.92 -5.66
N LYS A 362 -0.22 19.20 -5.87
CA LYS A 362 0.61 19.69 -6.97
C LYS A 362 1.81 20.43 -6.44
N ASP A 363 2.96 20.17 -7.01
CA ASP A 363 4.21 20.88 -6.75
C ASP A 363 4.83 21.42 -8.05
N ASN A 364 5.68 22.44 -7.93
CA ASN A 364 6.51 22.94 -9.02
C ASN A 364 7.98 22.51 -8.87
N GLY A 365 8.20 21.33 -8.30
CA GLY A 365 9.50 20.76 -8.04
C GLY A 365 10.21 20.23 -9.29
N MET A 366 11.17 19.31 -9.06
CA MET A 366 12.00 18.76 -10.14
C MET A 366 11.24 17.88 -11.14
N GLY A 367 10.04 17.41 -10.81
CA GLY A 367 9.27 16.51 -11.65
C GLY A 367 9.95 15.15 -11.89
N MET A 368 9.35 14.37 -12.77
CA MET A 368 9.77 12.98 -13.06
C MET A 368 9.82 12.71 -14.55
N GLY A 369 10.79 11.89 -14.97
CA GLY A 369 10.91 11.44 -16.35
C GLY A 369 9.88 10.37 -16.72
N LYS A 370 9.50 10.27 -18.01
CA LYS A 370 8.45 9.37 -18.49
C LYS A 370 8.72 7.88 -18.19
N GLU A 371 9.97 7.45 -18.15
CA GLU A 371 10.32 6.07 -17.84
C GLU A 371 10.12 5.77 -16.34
N PHE A 372 10.54 6.67 -15.46
CA PHE A 372 10.35 6.51 -14.02
C PHE A 372 8.86 6.55 -13.63
N LEU A 373 8.03 7.38 -14.30
CA LEU A 373 6.59 7.45 -14.07
C LEU A 373 5.87 6.10 -14.23
N LYS A 374 6.38 5.19 -15.06
CA LYS A 374 5.80 3.84 -15.22
C LYS A 374 6.01 2.96 -13.98
N HIS A 375 7.04 3.27 -13.20
CA HIS A 375 7.53 2.47 -12.08
C HIS A 375 7.43 3.15 -10.72
N ILE A 376 6.89 4.38 -10.64
CA ILE A 376 6.84 5.15 -9.37
C ILE A 376 6.10 4.43 -8.24
N PHE A 377 5.17 3.53 -8.58
CA PHE A 377 4.42 2.73 -7.62
C PHE A 377 5.01 1.33 -7.41
N ASP A 378 6.08 0.97 -8.11
CA ASP A 378 6.77 -0.29 -7.93
C ASP A 378 7.63 -0.24 -6.65
N PRO A 379 7.72 -1.33 -5.88
CA PRO A 379 8.48 -1.33 -4.64
C PRO A 379 9.97 -1.02 -4.87
N PHE A 380 10.55 -0.13 -4.04
CA PHE A 380 11.97 0.25 -4.04
C PHE A 380 12.46 1.05 -5.24
N GLU A 381 11.57 1.45 -6.12
CA GLU A 381 11.94 2.30 -7.26
C GLU A 381 12.30 3.72 -6.80
N ARG A 382 13.43 4.21 -7.31
CA ARG A 382 13.95 5.55 -7.04
C ARG A 382 14.56 6.09 -8.33
N ASP A 383 14.30 7.35 -8.65
CA ASP A 383 14.94 8.00 -9.79
C ASP A 383 16.42 8.29 -9.48
N LEU A 384 17.27 7.31 -9.74
CA LEU A 384 18.73 7.43 -9.60
C LEU A 384 19.38 8.07 -10.84
N SER A 385 18.64 8.26 -11.91
CA SER A 385 19.14 8.85 -13.16
C SER A 385 19.32 10.37 -13.08
N ASN A 386 18.62 11.00 -12.12
CA ASN A 386 18.69 12.44 -11.94
C ASN A 386 19.75 12.80 -10.87
N THR A 387 20.82 13.52 -11.28
CA THR A 387 21.88 13.97 -10.35
C THR A 387 21.37 14.87 -9.24
N LYS A 388 20.22 15.52 -9.40
CA LYS A 388 19.57 16.36 -8.38
C LYS A 388 18.95 15.53 -7.23
N THR A 389 18.69 14.23 -7.45
CA THR A 389 18.17 13.29 -6.43
C THR A 389 19.26 12.63 -5.59
N LEU A 390 20.54 12.77 -6.02
CA LEU A 390 21.68 12.26 -5.28
C LEU A 390 21.81 12.99 -3.93
N GLY A 391 21.53 12.27 -2.84
CA GLY A 391 21.53 12.80 -1.47
C GLY A 391 20.14 12.97 -0.84
N ILE A 392 19.05 12.82 -1.60
CA ILE A 392 17.70 12.82 -1.05
C ILE A 392 17.36 11.41 -0.54
N GLN A 393 17.28 11.25 0.77
CA GLN A 393 16.98 9.95 1.42
C GLN A 393 15.52 9.54 1.19
N GLY A 394 15.28 8.23 1.02
CA GLY A 394 13.93 7.65 0.92
C GLY A 394 13.97 6.15 0.68
N THR A 395 12.97 5.43 1.16
CA THR A 395 12.84 3.96 1.13
C THR A 395 12.44 3.41 -0.23
N GLY A 396 11.77 4.22 -1.07
CA GLY A 396 11.09 3.75 -2.28
C GLY A 396 9.84 2.90 -1.99
N LEU A 397 9.41 2.78 -0.73
CA LEU A 397 8.20 2.04 -0.33
C LEU A 397 6.97 2.94 -0.19
N GLY A 398 7.16 4.21 0.18
CA GLY A 398 6.05 5.10 0.51
C GLY A 398 4.98 5.19 -0.58
N MET A 399 5.36 5.34 -1.85
CA MET A 399 4.38 5.43 -2.95
C MET A 399 3.71 4.09 -3.25
N THR A 400 4.42 2.98 -3.11
CA THR A 400 3.83 1.62 -3.22
C THR A 400 2.80 1.38 -2.12
N ILE A 401 3.14 1.72 -0.87
CA ILE A 401 2.22 1.63 0.29
C ILE A 401 1.00 2.53 0.05
N THR A 402 1.22 3.76 -0.39
CA THR A 402 0.16 4.73 -0.71
C THR A 402 -0.82 4.15 -1.74
N LYS A 403 -0.33 3.63 -2.86
CA LYS A 403 -1.18 3.03 -3.89
C LYS A 403 -1.99 1.84 -3.36
N LYS A 404 -1.33 0.90 -2.70
CA LYS A 404 -2.00 -0.28 -2.13
C LYS A 404 -3.05 0.11 -1.08
N MET A 405 -2.75 1.12 -0.25
CA MET A 405 -3.68 1.62 0.76
C MET A 405 -4.91 2.26 0.12
N VAL A 406 -4.73 3.08 -0.92
CA VAL A 406 -5.83 3.66 -1.71
C VAL A 406 -6.67 2.56 -2.38
N GLU A 407 -6.04 1.51 -2.94
CA GLU A 407 -6.74 0.38 -3.53
C GLU A 407 -7.57 -0.42 -2.48
N ILE A 408 -7.02 -0.63 -1.28
CA ILE A 408 -7.75 -1.30 -0.17
C ILE A 408 -8.97 -0.45 0.25
N MET A 409 -8.85 0.89 0.26
CA MET A 409 -9.97 1.82 0.48
C MET A 409 -10.91 1.93 -0.73
N SER A 410 -10.75 1.09 -1.76
CA SER A 410 -11.54 1.11 -3.01
C SER A 410 -11.46 2.44 -3.77
N GLY A 411 -10.39 3.18 -3.61
CA GLY A 411 -10.09 4.42 -4.29
C GLY A 411 -9.18 4.26 -5.50
N THR A 412 -8.79 5.39 -6.08
CA THR A 412 -7.82 5.45 -7.18
C THR A 412 -6.76 6.51 -6.91
N ILE A 413 -5.54 6.25 -7.36
CA ILE A 413 -4.43 7.21 -7.34
C ILE A 413 -3.84 7.34 -8.73
N SER A 414 -3.59 8.57 -9.16
CA SER A 414 -2.91 8.87 -10.41
C SER A 414 -1.85 9.94 -10.21
N VAL A 415 -0.91 10.02 -11.16
CA VAL A 415 0.16 11.02 -11.13
C VAL A 415 0.41 11.56 -12.54
N GLU A 416 0.54 12.87 -12.62
CA GLU A 416 1.00 13.58 -13.82
C GLU A 416 2.27 14.34 -13.45
N SER A 417 3.34 14.20 -14.24
CA SER A 417 4.60 14.87 -13.95
C SER A 417 5.41 15.09 -15.23
N GLU A 418 6.12 16.20 -15.24
CA GLU A 418 7.09 16.52 -16.29
C GLU A 418 8.37 17.03 -15.65
N LEU A 419 9.51 16.58 -16.17
CA LEU A 419 10.83 16.93 -15.66
C LEU A 419 11.02 18.46 -15.61
N ASP A 420 11.51 18.98 -14.49
CA ASP A 420 11.70 20.40 -14.17
C ASP A 420 10.41 21.28 -14.19
N LYS A 421 9.22 20.66 -14.22
CA LYS A 421 7.94 21.40 -14.12
C LYS A 421 7.13 21.04 -12.87
N GLY A 422 7.48 19.93 -12.22
CA GLY A 422 6.83 19.46 -11.01
C GLY A 422 5.95 18.25 -11.24
N SER A 423 5.16 17.89 -10.22
CA SER A 423 4.27 16.74 -10.22
C SER A 423 2.90 17.10 -9.67
N GLU A 424 1.88 16.38 -10.12
CA GLU A 424 0.51 16.47 -9.61
C GLU A 424 0.01 15.06 -9.31
N PHE A 425 -0.26 14.79 -8.04
CA PHE A 425 -0.86 13.55 -7.56
C PHE A 425 -2.34 13.77 -7.29
N THR A 426 -3.16 12.85 -7.76
CA THR A 426 -4.62 12.86 -7.55
C THR A 426 -5.03 11.56 -6.88
N VAL A 427 -5.60 11.66 -5.68
CA VAL A 427 -6.20 10.54 -4.93
C VAL A 427 -7.70 10.74 -4.91
N THR A 428 -8.45 9.72 -5.28
CA THR A 428 -9.92 9.75 -5.28
C THR A 428 -10.47 8.64 -4.39
N LEU A 429 -11.34 9.01 -3.44
CA LEU A 429 -11.99 8.10 -2.50
C LEU A 429 -13.51 8.32 -2.54
N ASP A 430 -14.28 7.24 -2.53
CA ASP A 430 -15.72 7.27 -2.26
C ASP A 430 -15.94 7.12 -0.76
N LEU A 431 -16.34 8.21 -0.08
CA LEU A 431 -16.56 8.21 1.37
C LEU A 431 -18.07 8.24 1.66
N LYS A 432 -18.48 7.44 2.64
CA LYS A 432 -19.86 7.39 3.09
C LYS A 432 -20.20 8.66 3.88
N LEU A 433 -21.30 9.31 3.53
CA LEU A 433 -21.77 10.51 4.21
C LEU A 433 -22.41 10.15 5.57
N GLN A 434 -22.18 10.98 6.56
CA GLN A 434 -22.91 10.88 7.84
C GLN A 434 -24.33 11.40 7.66
N GLU A 435 -25.33 10.59 8.01
CA GLU A 435 -26.72 11.00 8.06
C GLU A 435 -26.97 11.75 9.40
N ASN A 436 -27.69 12.85 9.38
CA ASN A 436 -28.05 13.64 10.58
C ASN A 436 -26.93 14.46 11.24
N VAL A 437 -26.07 15.05 10.45
CA VAL A 437 -25.13 16.01 11.00
C VAL A 437 -25.88 17.24 11.52
N LYS A 438 -25.89 17.44 12.83
CA LYS A 438 -26.59 18.53 13.53
C LYS A 438 -25.88 19.89 13.37
N TYR A 439 -25.34 20.23 12.21
CA TYR A 439 -24.85 21.62 12.08
C TYR A 439 -25.97 22.67 12.10
N LEU A 440 -27.18 22.26 11.76
CA LEU A 440 -28.27 23.16 11.42
C LEU A 440 -29.21 23.46 12.58
N THR A 441 -29.02 22.88 13.80
CA THR A 441 -30.07 22.86 14.84
C THR A 441 -29.88 23.82 15.99
N ASN A 442 -28.77 24.52 16.14
CA ASN A 442 -28.64 25.54 17.16
C ASN A 442 -28.81 26.90 16.48
N GLY A 443 -29.94 27.44 16.31
CA GLY A 443 -30.25 28.74 15.66
C GLY A 443 -29.46 30.00 16.10
N GLU A 444 -28.27 29.82 16.64
CA GLU A 444 -27.42 30.85 17.23
C GLU A 444 -26.94 31.89 16.21
N LEU A 445 -26.77 31.50 14.98
CA LEU A 445 -26.32 32.39 13.88
C LEU A 445 -27.45 32.79 12.92
N GLU A 446 -28.66 32.22 13.12
CA GLU A 446 -29.78 32.44 12.25
C GLU A 446 -30.25 33.91 12.25
N GLY A 447 -30.38 34.49 11.08
CA GLY A 447 -30.80 35.88 10.89
C GLY A 447 -29.72 36.93 11.05
N LEU A 448 -28.51 36.58 11.49
CA LEU A 448 -27.35 37.50 11.44
C LEU A 448 -27.10 37.97 10.05
N ARG A 449 -26.54 39.17 9.87
CA ARG A 449 -26.12 39.73 8.60
C ARG A 449 -24.61 39.88 8.58
N ALA A 450 -23.93 39.32 7.58
CA ALA A 450 -22.49 39.37 7.45
C ALA A 450 -22.05 39.98 6.12
N LEU A 451 -20.90 40.68 6.13
CA LEU A 451 -20.25 41.19 4.93
C LEU A 451 -18.91 40.49 4.74
N VAL A 452 -18.75 39.83 3.60
CA VAL A 452 -17.51 39.17 3.16
C VAL A 452 -16.71 40.15 2.28
N VAL A 453 -15.41 40.26 2.52
CA VAL A 453 -14.50 41.14 1.79
C VAL A 453 -13.27 40.33 1.41
N ASP A 454 -13.11 40.01 0.14
CA ASP A 454 -11.98 39.26 -0.41
C ASP A 454 -11.82 39.68 -1.87
N ASP A 455 -10.61 39.93 -2.36
CA ASP A 455 -10.39 40.36 -3.74
C ASP A 455 -10.57 39.26 -4.77
N ASP A 456 -10.67 37.98 -4.30
CA ASP A 456 -11.03 36.85 -5.13
C ASP A 456 -12.55 36.57 -5.10
N PHE A 457 -13.15 36.63 -6.28
CA PHE A 457 -14.60 36.38 -6.46
C PHE A 457 -15.00 34.95 -6.03
N GLU A 458 -14.18 33.92 -6.34
CA GLU A 458 -14.51 32.53 -6.03
C GLU A 458 -14.53 32.30 -4.52
N THR A 459 -13.61 32.93 -3.80
CA THR A 459 -13.59 32.91 -2.34
C THR A 459 -14.81 33.62 -1.76
N CYS A 460 -15.16 34.80 -2.24
CA CYS A 460 -16.36 35.53 -1.83
C CYS A 460 -17.64 34.70 -1.98
N ASP A 461 -17.83 34.07 -3.13
CA ASP A 461 -19.00 33.25 -3.43
C ASP A 461 -19.08 32.04 -2.52
N SER A 462 -17.97 31.33 -2.35
CA SER A 462 -17.88 30.15 -1.49
C SER A 462 -18.17 30.44 -0.01
N VAL A 463 -17.56 31.49 0.54
CA VAL A 463 -17.81 31.92 1.93
C VAL A 463 -19.28 32.31 2.10
N THR A 464 -19.83 33.02 1.14
CA THR A 464 -21.25 33.41 1.13
C THR A 464 -22.17 32.18 1.10
N GLU A 465 -21.87 31.16 0.29
CA GLU A 465 -22.60 29.91 0.27
C GLU A 465 -22.57 29.19 1.63
N ILE A 466 -21.40 29.13 2.28
CA ILE A 466 -21.23 28.56 3.62
C ILE A 466 -22.10 29.33 4.66
N LEU A 467 -22.02 30.66 4.65
CA LEU A 467 -22.78 31.51 5.56
C LEU A 467 -24.29 31.33 5.39
N ASN A 468 -24.76 31.28 4.16
CA ASN A 468 -26.19 31.05 3.85
C ASN A 468 -26.67 29.68 4.37
N LYS A 469 -25.85 28.64 4.29
CA LYS A 469 -26.16 27.31 4.90
C LYS A 469 -26.25 27.37 6.41
N LEU A 470 -25.52 28.27 7.05
CA LEU A 470 -25.57 28.53 8.50
C LEU A 470 -26.75 29.44 8.90
N GLY A 471 -27.58 29.89 7.95
CA GLY A 471 -28.72 30.78 8.20
C GLY A 471 -28.32 32.27 8.34
N VAL A 472 -27.08 32.62 8.00
CA VAL A 472 -26.58 34.01 8.03
C VAL A 472 -26.92 34.69 6.71
N ARG A 473 -27.53 35.86 6.76
CA ARG A 473 -27.75 36.73 5.57
C ARG A 473 -26.42 37.36 5.15
N SER A 474 -25.81 36.88 4.09
CA SER A 474 -24.47 37.31 3.70
C SER A 474 -24.48 38.12 2.40
N GLU A 475 -23.63 39.13 2.36
CA GLU A 475 -23.29 39.94 1.21
C GLU A 475 -21.77 39.90 1.04
N TRP A 476 -21.28 40.12 -0.16
CA TRP A 476 -19.87 40.16 -0.42
C TRP A 476 -19.46 41.36 -1.31
N THR A 477 -18.20 41.69 -1.24
CA THR A 477 -17.55 42.67 -2.13
C THR A 477 -16.08 42.33 -2.31
N THR A 478 -15.57 42.61 -3.53
CA THR A 478 -14.15 42.43 -3.86
C THR A 478 -13.31 43.67 -3.61
N SER A 479 -13.88 44.73 -3.01
CA SER A 479 -13.19 46.00 -2.76
C SER A 479 -13.30 46.42 -1.31
N SER A 480 -12.16 46.64 -0.66
CA SER A 480 -12.06 47.18 0.69
C SER A 480 -12.77 48.53 0.85
N ARG A 481 -12.71 49.43 -0.16
CA ARG A 481 -13.38 50.72 -0.15
C ARG A 481 -14.89 50.56 -0.20
N GLU A 482 -15.37 49.68 -1.03
CA GLU A 482 -16.80 49.37 -1.12
C GLU A 482 -17.32 48.75 0.18
N ALA A 483 -16.52 47.88 0.84
CA ALA A 483 -16.88 47.34 2.15
C ALA A 483 -17.15 48.43 3.18
N VAL A 484 -16.25 49.41 3.30
CA VAL A 484 -16.43 50.54 4.20
C VAL A 484 -17.66 51.37 3.84
N PHE A 485 -17.89 51.59 2.54
CA PHE A 485 -19.10 52.32 2.09
C PHE A 485 -20.38 51.53 2.42
N ARG A 486 -20.44 50.21 2.17
CA ARG A 486 -21.61 49.38 2.51
C ARG A 486 -21.85 49.30 4.02
N ALA A 487 -20.79 49.24 4.83
CA ALA A 487 -20.90 49.26 6.28
C ALA A 487 -21.54 50.57 6.77
N LYS A 488 -21.09 51.73 6.24
CA LYS A 488 -21.66 53.03 6.57
C LYS A 488 -23.12 53.18 6.12
N LYS A 489 -23.46 52.66 4.92
CA LYS A 489 -24.82 52.65 4.40
C LYS A 489 -25.74 51.80 5.26
N ALA A 490 -25.34 50.59 5.63
CA ALA A 490 -26.10 49.68 6.46
C ALA A 490 -26.43 50.24 7.83
N LEU A 491 -25.49 50.98 8.43
CA LEU A 491 -25.74 51.76 9.70
C LEU A 491 -26.78 52.85 9.51
N ASN A 492 -26.73 53.57 8.42
CA ASN A 492 -27.69 54.64 8.10
C ASN A 492 -29.12 54.08 7.86
N ASP A 493 -29.18 52.91 7.19
CA ASP A 493 -30.42 52.23 6.84
C ASP A 493 -30.99 51.47 8.04
N LYS A 494 -30.37 51.49 9.23
CA LYS A 494 -30.74 50.82 10.48
C LYS A 494 -30.82 49.27 10.37
N ASP A 495 -30.07 48.71 9.43
CA ASP A 495 -29.86 47.25 9.26
C ASP A 495 -28.37 46.95 9.18
N PRO A 496 -27.61 47.10 10.30
CA PRO A 496 -26.16 46.97 10.31
C PRO A 496 -25.73 45.52 10.07
N PHE A 497 -24.52 45.34 9.59
CA PHE A 497 -23.88 44.04 9.59
C PHE A 497 -23.53 43.61 11.01
N ASN A 498 -23.86 42.38 11.38
CA ASN A 498 -23.54 41.78 12.65
C ASN A 498 -22.13 41.17 12.71
N ALA A 499 -21.51 40.90 11.56
CA ALA A 499 -20.16 40.38 11.43
C ALA A 499 -19.51 40.83 10.11
N TYR A 500 -18.21 40.99 10.13
CA TYR A 500 -17.39 41.24 8.95
C TYR A 500 -16.34 40.14 8.82
N ILE A 501 -16.20 39.58 7.60
CA ILE A 501 -15.22 38.55 7.28
C ILE A 501 -14.31 39.13 6.22
N VAL A 502 -13.05 39.34 6.53
CA VAL A 502 -12.12 40.10 5.70
C VAL A 502 -10.91 39.26 5.38
N ASP A 503 -10.56 39.14 4.10
CA ASP A 503 -9.31 38.47 3.72
C ASP A 503 -8.08 39.29 4.13
N TRP A 504 -7.03 38.56 4.52
CA TRP A 504 -5.77 39.17 4.93
C TRP A 504 -4.98 39.79 3.76
N LEU A 505 -4.84 39.05 2.66
CA LEU A 505 -4.02 39.39 1.51
C LEU A 505 -4.88 39.91 0.34
N MET A 506 -5.16 41.19 0.32
CA MET A 506 -5.86 41.85 -0.78
C MET A 506 -4.95 42.84 -1.52
N HIS A 507 -5.12 42.96 -2.84
CA HIS A 507 -4.24 43.74 -3.70
C HIS A 507 -4.31 45.27 -3.49
N GLU A 508 -5.51 45.83 -3.29
CA GLU A 508 -5.67 47.30 -3.17
C GLU A 508 -5.33 47.83 -1.78
N MET A 509 -5.73 47.12 -0.74
CA MET A 509 -5.57 47.48 0.67
C MET A 509 -5.53 46.17 1.47
N ASN A 510 -4.48 46.01 2.30
CA ASN A 510 -4.40 44.78 3.11
C ASN A 510 -5.54 44.68 4.13
N GLY A 511 -5.78 43.48 4.60
CA GLY A 511 -6.89 43.21 5.53
C GLY A 511 -6.85 44.05 6.82
N ILE A 512 -5.68 44.26 7.41
CA ILE A 512 -5.52 45.09 8.65
C ILE A 512 -5.95 46.53 8.41
N GLU A 513 -5.54 47.15 7.31
CA GLU A 513 -5.94 48.52 7.03
C GLU A 513 -7.45 48.59 6.73
N THR A 514 -8.01 47.58 6.07
CA THR A 514 -9.47 47.45 5.89
C THR A 514 -10.19 47.37 7.22
N VAL A 515 -9.70 46.55 8.17
CA VAL A 515 -10.22 46.45 9.55
C VAL A 515 -10.16 47.78 10.26
N ARG A 516 -9.03 48.53 10.20
CA ARG A 516 -8.91 49.87 10.81
C ARG A 516 -9.95 50.85 10.26
N GLN A 517 -10.20 50.80 8.96
CA GLN A 517 -11.21 51.67 8.34
C GLN A 517 -12.65 51.24 8.70
N LEU A 518 -12.93 49.95 8.74
CA LEU A 518 -14.21 49.43 9.21
C LEU A 518 -14.45 49.83 10.67
N ARG A 519 -13.49 49.69 11.56
CA ARG A 519 -13.58 50.07 12.98
C ARG A 519 -13.94 51.54 13.17
N ARG A 520 -13.40 52.46 12.35
CA ARG A 520 -13.78 53.90 12.39
C ARG A 520 -15.27 54.12 12.05
N VAL A 521 -15.90 53.18 11.33
CA VAL A 521 -17.31 53.32 10.93
C VAL A 521 -18.22 52.58 11.87
N VAL A 522 -17.86 51.32 12.25
CA VAL A 522 -18.76 50.42 12.99
C VAL A 522 -18.49 50.38 14.49
N GLY A 523 -17.38 51.01 14.97
CA GLY A 523 -16.95 50.92 16.36
C GLY A 523 -16.47 49.55 16.76
N ASP A 524 -16.49 49.25 18.07
CA ASP A 524 -15.95 47.99 18.61
C ASP A 524 -17.01 46.88 18.77
N ASN A 525 -18.28 47.19 18.50
CA ASN A 525 -19.40 46.30 18.80
C ASN A 525 -19.62 45.17 17.77
N ALA A 526 -19.17 45.32 16.55
CA ALA A 526 -19.33 44.31 15.50
C ALA A 526 -18.08 43.43 15.40
N PRO A 527 -18.17 42.10 15.49
CA PRO A 527 -17.03 41.23 15.32
C PRO A 527 -16.47 41.32 13.90
N ILE A 528 -15.14 41.37 13.82
CA ILE A 528 -14.39 41.32 12.58
C ILE A 528 -13.50 40.09 12.61
N VAL A 529 -13.72 39.20 11.67
CA VAL A 529 -12.95 37.95 11.48
C VAL A 529 -12.01 38.17 10.32
N ILE A 530 -10.73 37.87 10.49
CA ILE A 530 -9.78 37.80 9.37
C ILE A 530 -9.68 36.38 8.85
N LEU A 531 -9.84 36.24 7.51
CA LEU A 531 -9.45 35.04 6.79
C LEU A 531 -7.94 35.13 6.48
N THR A 532 -7.18 34.14 6.93
CA THR A 532 -5.74 34.14 6.77
C THR A 532 -5.24 32.81 6.24
N ALA A 533 -4.07 32.82 5.59
CA ALA A 533 -3.32 31.60 5.43
C ALA A 533 -3.03 31.00 6.82
N TYR A 534 -2.73 29.72 6.87
CA TYR A 534 -2.64 28.94 8.09
C TYR A 534 -1.72 29.52 9.18
N ASP A 535 -0.74 30.37 8.84
CA ASP A 535 0.18 30.99 9.78
C ASP A 535 -0.02 32.49 9.87
N TYR A 536 -0.48 32.94 11.00
CA TYR A 536 -0.73 34.36 11.30
C TYR A 536 0.03 34.86 12.52
N SER A 537 0.93 34.06 13.10
CA SER A 537 1.68 34.41 14.31
C SER A 537 2.46 35.74 14.18
N ASP A 538 3.00 35.98 12.98
CA ASP A 538 3.77 37.23 12.71
C ASP A 538 2.89 38.49 12.63
N ILE A 539 1.58 38.34 12.47
CA ILE A 539 0.65 39.45 12.24
C ILE A 539 -0.42 39.56 13.32
N GLU A 540 -0.49 38.61 14.25
CA GLU A 540 -1.54 38.52 15.24
C GLU A 540 -1.62 39.78 16.12
N ASP A 541 -0.48 40.26 16.62
CA ASP A 541 -0.43 41.46 17.48
C ASP A 541 -0.90 42.71 16.73
N ASP A 542 -0.45 42.92 15.49
CA ASP A 542 -0.86 44.02 14.66
C ASP A 542 -2.33 44.01 14.27
N ALA A 543 -2.85 42.81 14.01
CA ALA A 543 -4.25 42.60 13.66
C ALA A 543 -5.16 42.81 14.87
N ARG A 544 -4.82 42.28 16.05
CA ARG A 544 -5.55 42.52 17.29
C ARG A 544 -5.52 44.01 17.68
N ALA A 545 -4.37 44.66 17.53
CA ALA A 545 -4.26 46.12 17.74
C ALA A 545 -5.10 46.95 16.74
N ALA A 546 -5.38 46.42 15.55
CA ALA A 546 -6.26 47.04 14.57
C ALA A 546 -7.77 46.80 14.89
N GLY A 547 -8.09 45.89 15.84
CA GLY A 547 -9.43 45.60 16.28
C GLY A 547 -10.01 44.31 15.66
N VAL A 548 -9.20 43.36 15.23
CA VAL A 548 -9.63 42.05 14.82
C VAL A 548 -10.17 41.30 16.04
N THR A 549 -11.33 40.64 15.89
CA THR A 549 -11.96 39.87 16.96
C THR A 549 -11.45 38.45 16.96
N GLU A 550 -11.45 37.78 15.79
CA GLU A 550 -11.09 36.38 15.63
C GLU A 550 -10.36 36.14 14.29
N PHE A 551 -9.65 35.03 14.21
CA PHE A 551 -9.01 34.57 13.00
C PHE A 551 -9.65 33.27 12.51
N CYS A 552 -9.80 33.12 11.20
CA CYS A 552 -10.22 31.89 10.56
C CYS A 552 -9.18 31.48 9.53
N THR A 553 -8.59 30.32 9.71
CA THR A 553 -7.54 29.82 8.81
C THR A 553 -8.14 29.16 7.56
N LYS A 554 -7.54 29.43 6.39
CA LYS A 554 -7.83 28.69 5.16
C LYS A 554 -7.13 27.32 5.25
N PRO A 555 -7.74 26.18 4.78
CA PRO A 555 -8.99 26.10 4.01
C PRO A 555 -10.24 26.25 4.87
N LEU A 556 -11.28 26.81 4.29
CA LEU A 556 -12.50 27.12 5.01
C LEU A 556 -13.50 25.96 4.92
N PHE A 557 -13.85 25.42 6.06
CA PHE A 557 -14.94 24.45 6.22
C PHE A 557 -16.13 25.08 6.97
N ILE A 558 -17.30 24.47 6.80
CA ILE A 558 -18.53 24.96 7.44
C ILE A 558 -18.37 24.97 8.99
N SER A 559 -17.79 23.89 9.55
CA SER A 559 -17.54 23.78 11.00
C SER A 559 -16.62 24.86 11.53
N ASP A 560 -15.53 25.20 10.80
CA ASP A 560 -14.56 26.20 11.23
C ASP A 560 -15.19 27.58 11.28
N LEU A 561 -15.86 27.97 10.18
CA LEU A 561 -16.51 29.26 10.09
C LEU A 561 -17.62 29.41 11.13
N LYS A 562 -18.43 28.35 11.36
CA LYS A 562 -19.43 28.31 12.44
C LYS A 562 -18.80 28.54 13.82
N LYS A 563 -17.73 27.80 14.13
CA LYS A 563 -17.01 27.87 15.42
C LYS A 563 -16.45 29.27 15.68
N VAL A 564 -15.80 29.87 14.66
CA VAL A 564 -15.23 31.20 14.75
C VAL A 564 -16.31 32.26 14.90
N LEU A 565 -17.39 32.21 14.11
CA LEU A 565 -18.48 33.17 14.21
C LEU A 565 -19.23 33.09 15.54
N SER A 566 -19.52 31.88 16.05
CA SER A 566 -20.19 31.69 17.34
C SER A 566 -19.37 32.25 18.50
N ARG A 567 -18.04 32.13 18.45
CA ARG A 567 -17.11 32.77 19.39
C ARG A 567 -17.12 34.29 19.26
N ALA A 568 -16.99 34.79 18.03
CA ALA A 568 -16.91 36.21 17.73
C ALA A 568 -18.18 36.96 18.15
N VAL A 569 -19.35 36.32 18.03
CA VAL A 569 -20.66 36.91 18.44
C VAL A 569 -20.94 36.72 19.96
N GLY A 570 -20.10 35.98 20.72
CA GLY A 570 -20.19 35.90 22.18
C GLY A 570 -21.10 34.81 22.70
N ASN A 571 -21.47 33.82 21.91
CA ASN A 571 -22.44 32.78 22.25
C ASN A 571 -21.86 31.47 22.81
N VAL A 572 -20.54 31.34 22.96
CA VAL A 572 -19.88 30.10 23.44
C VAL A 572 -18.89 30.41 24.54
N ALA A 573 -19.03 29.78 25.69
CA ALA A 573 -18.01 29.77 26.73
C ALA A 573 -16.72 29.14 26.20
N ILE A 574 -15.59 29.75 26.52
CA ILE A 574 -14.26 29.38 26.14
C ILE A 574 -13.99 27.94 26.61
N GLU A 575 -14.05 26.95 25.73
CA GLU A 575 -13.28 25.74 25.92
C GLU A 575 -11.84 26.11 25.54
N GLU A 576 -11.00 26.28 26.54
CA GLU A 576 -9.57 26.51 26.39
C GLU A 576 -8.98 25.35 25.60
N THR A 577 -8.45 25.63 24.40
CA THR A 577 -7.54 24.72 23.73
C THR A 577 -6.27 24.62 24.57
N PRO A 578 -5.78 23.46 24.90
CA PRO A 578 -4.57 23.31 25.72
C PRO A 578 -3.33 23.55 24.86
N ASP A 579 -2.98 24.77 24.60
CA ASP A 579 -1.72 25.14 23.90
C ASP A 579 -0.67 25.79 24.82
N ASP A 580 -0.86 25.70 26.16
CA ASP A 580 0.16 26.04 27.13
C ASP A 580 0.81 24.77 27.71
N LEU A 581 1.81 24.23 26.95
CA LEU A 581 2.71 23.17 27.43
C LEU A 581 3.83 23.69 28.37
N THR A 582 3.78 24.97 28.76
CA THR A 582 4.72 25.56 29.72
C THR A 582 4.14 25.52 31.10
N GLU A 583 4.78 24.70 31.98
CA GLU A 583 4.54 24.53 33.42
C GLU A 583 3.37 23.61 33.83
N THR A 584 3.48 22.31 33.48
CA THR A 584 2.73 21.28 34.20
C THR A 584 3.59 20.81 35.38
N ASP A 585 3.27 21.29 36.58
CA ASP A 585 3.85 20.81 37.83
C ASP A 585 2.87 19.85 38.52
N PHE A 586 3.29 18.57 38.56
CA PHE A 586 2.54 17.52 39.29
C PHE A 586 3.17 17.20 40.64
N THR A 587 3.86 18.17 41.27
CA THR A 587 4.45 17.99 42.59
C THR A 587 3.45 17.48 43.60
N GLY A 588 3.80 16.41 44.29
CA GLY A 588 2.94 15.75 45.28
C GLY A 588 2.08 14.61 44.76
N LYS A 589 2.01 14.39 43.45
CA LYS A 589 1.38 13.23 42.81
C LYS A 589 2.32 12.05 42.65
N ARG A 590 1.78 10.83 42.68
CA ARG A 590 2.58 9.59 42.62
C ARG A 590 2.04 8.64 41.58
N VAL A 591 2.93 8.14 40.74
CA VAL A 591 2.63 7.24 39.65
C VAL A 591 3.33 5.90 39.85
N LEU A 592 2.64 4.80 39.61
CA LEU A 592 3.23 3.47 39.47
C LEU A 592 3.52 3.21 37.98
N LEU A 593 4.78 3.15 37.61
CA LEU A 593 5.27 2.85 36.26
C LEU A 593 5.57 1.36 36.13
N VAL A 594 4.90 0.68 35.23
CA VAL A 594 5.04 -0.76 34.98
C VAL A 594 5.58 -0.99 33.57
N GLU A 595 6.81 -1.44 33.47
CA GLU A 595 7.54 -1.63 32.21
C GLU A 595 8.59 -2.73 32.39
N ASP A 596 8.63 -3.73 31.52
CA ASP A 596 9.56 -4.86 31.64
C ASP A 596 10.96 -4.55 31.11
N VAL A 597 11.07 -3.68 30.11
CA VAL A 597 12.36 -3.29 29.52
C VAL A 597 13.01 -2.18 30.34
N GLU A 598 14.17 -2.45 30.97
CA GLU A 598 14.90 -1.55 31.84
C GLU A 598 15.16 -0.17 31.23
N VAL A 599 15.61 -0.13 29.97
CA VAL A 599 15.90 1.12 29.26
C VAL A 599 14.63 1.98 29.07
N ASN A 600 13.52 1.37 28.70
CA ASN A 600 12.23 2.09 28.54
C ASN A 600 11.75 2.63 29.88
N ARG A 601 11.89 1.84 30.95
CA ARG A 601 11.50 2.20 32.29
C ARG A 601 12.34 3.39 32.80
N GLU A 602 13.66 3.39 32.56
CA GLU A 602 14.51 4.53 32.91
C GLU A 602 14.13 5.81 32.16
N ILE A 603 13.89 5.71 30.85
CA ILE A 603 13.49 6.87 30.02
C ILE A 603 12.15 7.45 30.55
N ALA A 604 11.14 6.60 30.73
CA ALA A 604 9.85 7.04 31.22
C ALA A 604 9.96 7.67 32.62
N LYS A 605 10.77 7.10 33.52
CA LYS A 605 11.02 7.63 34.86
C LYS A 605 11.62 9.02 34.83
N VAL A 606 12.65 9.24 33.98
CA VAL A 606 13.29 10.56 33.87
C VAL A 606 12.28 11.60 33.38
N VAL A 607 11.52 11.29 32.33
CA VAL A 607 10.51 12.20 31.76
C VAL A 607 9.41 12.53 32.79
N LEU A 608 8.93 11.55 33.54
CA LEU A 608 7.93 11.74 34.58
C LEU A 608 8.49 12.55 35.77
N ALA A 609 9.73 12.31 36.17
CA ALA A 609 10.36 13.03 37.28
C ALA A 609 10.61 14.52 36.95
N GLU A 610 10.87 14.88 35.69
CA GLU A 610 11.00 16.25 35.25
C GLU A 610 9.71 17.08 35.45
N THR A 611 8.55 16.42 35.53
CA THR A 611 7.24 17.04 35.78
C THR A 611 6.87 17.15 37.27
N GLY A 612 7.79 16.81 38.18
CA GLY A 612 7.55 16.84 39.62
C GLY A 612 6.85 15.58 40.19
N LEU A 613 6.56 14.58 39.35
CA LEU A 613 5.93 13.31 39.77
C LEU A 613 6.87 12.45 40.62
N SER A 614 6.34 11.83 41.67
CA SER A 614 7.00 10.71 42.35
C SER A 614 6.70 9.40 41.60
N VAL A 615 7.74 8.68 41.18
CA VAL A 615 7.61 7.46 40.36
C VAL A 615 8.09 6.24 41.12
N ASP A 616 7.21 5.27 41.35
CA ASP A 616 7.56 3.93 41.80
C ASP A 616 7.53 2.97 40.61
N GLU A 617 8.42 1.99 40.60
CA GLU A 617 8.64 1.12 39.43
C GLU A 617 8.19 -0.31 39.70
N ALA A 618 7.61 -0.96 38.69
CA ALA A 618 7.36 -2.40 38.65
C ALA A 618 7.89 -2.99 37.35
N VAL A 619 8.45 -4.18 37.40
CA VAL A 619 9.10 -4.83 36.26
C VAL A 619 8.18 -5.74 35.43
N ASP A 620 7.00 -6.07 35.94
CA ASP A 620 5.95 -6.83 35.24
C ASP A 620 4.59 -6.66 35.94
N GLY A 621 3.53 -7.19 35.32
CA GLY A 621 2.17 -7.07 35.87
C GLY A 621 1.98 -7.76 37.24
N ALA A 622 2.74 -8.80 37.52
CA ALA A 622 2.66 -9.49 38.82
C ALA A 622 3.31 -8.66 39.92
N ASP A 623 4.45 -8.03 39.62
CA ASP A 623 5.13 -7.11 40.52
C ASP A 623 4.27 -5.87 40.78
N ALA A 624 3.67 -5.30 39.75
CA ALA A 624 2.72 -4.18 39.85
C ALA A 624 1.53 -4.50 40.78
N LEU A 625 0.93 -5.67 40.61
CA LEU A 625 -0.16 -6.13 41.46
C LEU A 625 0.30 -6.27 42.92
N GLN A 626 1.46 -6.80 43.16
CA GLN A 626 2.05 -6.97 44.48
C GLN A 626 2.34 -5.62 45.16
N ILE A 627 3.00 -4.69 44.43
CA ILE A 627 3.31 -3.34 44.92
C ILE A 627 2.04 -2.59 45.24
N PHE A 628 1.06 -2.57 44.31
CA PHE A 628 -0.23 -1.90 44.53
C PHE A 628 -1.02 -2.50 45.68
N SER A 629 -1.04 -3.83 45.82
CA SER A 629 -1.78 -4.49 46.93
C SER A 629 -1.20 -4.22 48.31
N ARG A 630 0.11 -3.92 48.40
CA ARG A 630 0.80 -3.62 49.68
C ARG A 630 0.80 -2.13 50.04
N SER A 631 0.52 -1.24 49.06
CA SER A 631 0.46 0.19 49.31
C SER A 631 -0.77 0.58 50.15
N GLU A 632 -0.73 1.73 50.78
CA GLU A 632 -1.89 2.32 51.43
C GLU A 632 -2.98 2.71 50.43
N ASN A 633 -4.24 2.84 50.85
CA ASN A 633 -5.30 3.31 49.96
C ASN A 633 -4.98 4.73 49.47
N ASN A 634 -5.19 5.01 48.18
CA ASN A 634 -4.89 6.28 47.54
C ASN A 634 -3.39 6.69 47.59
N TYR A 635 -2.50 5.73 47.71
CA TYR A 635 -1.05 5.99 47.67
C TYR A 635 -0.58 6.37 46.27
N TYR A 636 -1.17 5.80 45.22
CA TYR A 636 -0.94 6.13 43.82
C TYR A 636 -2.11 6.94 43.24
N ASP A 637 -1.80 7.97 42.46
CA ASP A 637 -2.76 8.79 41.75
C ASP A 637 -3.05 8.21 40.33
N LEU A 638 -2.09 7.44 39.77
CA LEU A 638 -2.23 6.89 38.43
C LEU A 638 -1.27 5.70 38.25
N ILE A 639 -1.62 4.76 37.39
CA ILE A 639 -0.76 3.64 36.94
C ILE A 639 -0.51 3.76 35.45
N LEU A 640 0.76 3.78 35.02
CA LEU A 640 1.19 3.59 33.64
C LEU A 640 1.53 2.12 33.46
N MET A 641 0.81 1.40 32.61
CA MET A 641 0.88 -0.05 32.51
C MET A 641 1.26 -0.49 31.10
N ASP A 642 2.42 -1.08 30.94
CA ASP A 642 2.74 -1.77 29.68
C ASP A 642 1.79 -2.95 29.46
N VAL A 643 1.34 -3.10 28.23
CA VAL A 643 0.42 -4.17 27.85
C VAL A 643 1.18 -5.49 27.64
N GLN A 644 2.34 -5.44 27.00
CA GLN A 644 3.10 -6.63 26.61
C GLN A 644 4.26 -6.90 27.54
N MET A 645 4.00 -7.65 28.61
CA MET A 645 4.98 -8.01 29.61
C MET A 645 5.01 -9.52 29.87
N PRO A 646 6.15 -10.09 30.29
CA PRO A 646 6.25 -11.48 30.71
C PRO A 646 5.47 -11.74 32.01
N LYS A 647 5.18 -13.02 32.30
CA LYS A 647 4.49 -13.57 33.47
C LYS A 647 3.02 -13.16 33.57
N LEU A 648 2.71 -11.87 33.70
CA LEU A 648 1.36 -11.33 33.75
C LEU A 648 1.30 -10.08 32.85
N ASN A 649 0.55 -10.13 31.78
CA ASN A 649 0.40 -9.00 30.87
C ASN A 649 -0.45 -7.87 31.47
N GLY A 650 -0.36 -6.66 30.87
CA GLY A 650 -1.02 -5.49 31.43
C GLY A 650 -2.54 -5.61 31.51
N TYR A 651 -3.18 -6.29 30.58
CA TYR A 651 -4.63 -6.50 30.61
C TYR A 651 -5.04 -7.39 31.79
N GLU A 652 -4.33 -8.47 32.01
CA GLU A 652 -4.60 -9.39 33.11
C GLU A 652 -4.26 -8.75 34.48
N ALA A 653 -3.16 -7.97 34.54
CA ALA A 653 -2.78 -7.21 35.71
C ALA A 653 -3.86 -6.20 36.09
N THR A 654 -4.38 -5.46 35.10
CA THR A 654 -5.47 -4.49 35.30
C THR A 654 -6.74 -5.15 35.86
N LYS A 655 -7.17 -6.28 35.26
CA LYS A 655 -8.34 -7.02 35.74
C LYS A 655 -8.16 -7.43 37.20
N LYS A 656 -7.00 -7.98 37.57
CA LYS A 656 -6.69 -8.37 38.96
C LYS A 656 -6.60 -7.19 39.92
N ILE A 657 -6.06 -6.05 39.46
CA ILE A 657 -6.09 -4.80 40.26
C ILE A 657 -7.52 -4.36 40.52
N ARG A 658 -8.39 -4.36 39.50
CA ARG A 658 -9.80 -4.00 39.62
C ARG A 658 -10.60 -4.94 40.52
N GLU A 659 -10.20 -6.18 40.70
CA GLU A 659 -10.80 -7.22 41.54
C GLU A 659 -10.36 -7.13 43.01
N LEU A 660 -9.35 -6.32 43.34
CA LEU A 660 -8.90 -6.17 44.72
C LEU A 660 -9.99 -5.53 45.57
N ASP A 661 -10.14 -6.01 46.81
CA ASP A 661 -11.09 -5.45 47.81
C ASP A 661 -10.52 -4.18 48.45
N ARG A 662 -10.35 -3.14 47.61
CA ARG A 662 -9.82 -1.82 47.96
C ARG A 662 -10.70 -0.73 47.35
N ALA A 663 -10.89 0.36 48.05
CA ALA A 663 -11.73 1.46 47.59
C ALA A 663 -11.14 2.15 46.32
N ASP A 664 -9.84 2.32 46.28
CA ASP A 664 -9.11 2.97 45.18
C ASP A 664 -8.91 2.07 43.95
N ALA A 665 -8.88 0.74 44.09
CA ALA A 665 -8.61 -0.20 43.01
C ALA A 665 -9.62 -0.10 41.85
N LYS A 666 -10.87 0.31 42.14
CA LYS A 666 -11.93 0.47 41.13
C LYS A 666 -11.81 1.77 40.33
N ASN A 667 -11.22 2.81 40.95
CA ASN A 667 -11.29 4.18 40.42
C ASN A 667 -9.95 4.73 40.00
N ILE A 668 -8.80 4.14 40.40
CA ILE A 668 -7.48 4.63 40.02
C ILE A 668 -7.34 4.64 38.47
N PRO A 669 -6.90 5.75 37.89
CA PRO A 669 -6.63 5.78 36.47
C PRO A 669 -5.50 4.79 36.08
N ILE A 670 -5.76 3.92 35.13
CA ILE A 670 -4.77 3.00 34.56
C ILE A 670 -4.65 3.30 33.08
N ILE A 671 -3.50 3.76 32.65
CA ILE A 671 -3.21 4.13 31.26
C ILE A 671 -2.35 3.05 30.64
N ALA A 672 -2.82 2.46 29.55
CA ALA A 672 -2.07 1.47 28.78
C ALA A 672 -0.88 2.09 28.06
N MET A 673 0.28 1.46 28.10
CA MET A 673 1.39 1.72 27.18
C MET A 673 1.44 0.58 26.17
N THR A 674 1.18 0.86 24.88
CA THR A 674 1.03 -0.15 23.84
C THR A 674 2.12 -0.02 22.78
N ALA A 675 2.59 -1.13 22.21
CA ALA A 675 3.53 -1.12 21.10
C ALA A 675 2.89 -0.55 19.81
N ASN A 676 1.57 -0.52 19.71
CA ASN A 676 0.82 -0.05 18.56
C ASN A 676 -0.33 0.86 19.00
N ALA A 677 -0.61 1.89 18.21
CA ALA A 677 -1.71 2.83 18.44
C ALA A 677 -3.04 2.39 17.79
N PHE A 678 -3.27 1.07 17.62
CA PHE A 678 -4.47 0.59 16.94
C PHE A 678 -5.70 0.60 17.84
N GLU A 679 -6.86 0.86 17.23
CA GLU A 679 -8.17 0.83 17.89
C GLU A 679 -8.47 -0.51 18.59
N GLU A 680 -7.95 -1.61 18.08
CA GLU A 680 -8.09 -2.94 18.67
C GLU A 680 -7.38 -3.02 20.04
N ASP A 681 -6.21 -2.42 20.17
CA ASP A 681 -5.46 -2.34 21.42
C ASP A 681 -6.17 -1.40 22.41
N LYS A 682 -6.75 -0.30 21.93
CA LYS A 682 -7.57 0.62 22.72
C LYS A 682 -8.84 -0.06 23.22
N ALA A 683 -9.57 -0.77 22.35
CA ALA A 683 -10.77 -1.51 22.74
C ALA A 683 -10.45 -2.59 23.78
N ASN A 684 -9.35 -3.33 23.59
CA ASN A 684 -8.88 -4.35 24.53
C ASN A 684 -8.46 -3.75 25.88
N ALA A 685 -7.82 -2.58 25.89
CA ALA A 685 -7.44 -1.87 27.09
C ALA A 685 -8.69 -1.41 27.88
N LEU A 686 -9.65 -0.80 27.21
CA LEU A 686 -10.93 -0.40 27.83
C LEU A 686 -11.71 -1.60 28.38
N ASN A 687 -11.79 -2.70 27.61
CA ASN A 687 -12.45 -3.94 28.04
C ASN A 687 -11.75 -4.61 29.24
N ALA A 688 -10.44 -4.39 29.39
CA ALA A 688 -9.70 -4.85 30.56
C ALA A 688 -9.91 -3.97 31.81
N GLY A 689 -10.55 -2.80 31.67
CA GLY A 689 -10.78 -1.84 32.75
C GLY A 689 -9.73 -0.73 32.85
N MET A 690 -8.92 -0.50 31.79
CA MET A 690 -8.04 0.66 31.68
C MET A 690 -8.83 1.90 31.27
N ASN A 691 -8.26 3.09 31.48
CA ASN A 691 -8.95 4.36 31.28
C ASN A 691 -8.55 5.05 29.98
N ASP A 692 -7.29 4.85 29.52
CA ASP A 692 -6.76 5.45 28.30
C ASP A 692 -5.53 4.66 27.80
N HIS A 693 -4.93 5.10 26.70
CA HIS A 693 -3.73 4.44 26.15
C HIS A 693 -2.74 5.45 25.57
N ILE A 694 -1.45 5.08 25.57
CA ILE A 694 -0.32 5.81 24.98
C ILE A 694 0.49 4.82 24.15
N ALA A 695 0.80 5.19 22.90
CA ALA A 695 1.63 4.37 22.05
C ALA A 695 3.13 4.48 22.41
N LYS A 696 3.87 3.40 22.26
CA LYS A 696 5.32 3.37 22.31
C LYS A 696 5.90 3.56 20.88
N PRO A 697 7.00 4.32 20.69
CA PRO A 697 7.78 5.01 21.72
C PRO A 697 7.00 6.16 22.36
N LEU A 698 7.27 6.42 23.64
CA LEU A 698 6.54 7.43 24.41
C LEU A 698 6.76 8.83 23.78
N ASP A 699 5.68 9.40 23.25
CA ASP A 699 5.62 10.81 22.86
C ASP A 699 5.41 11.65 24.14
N ILE A 700 6.38 12.50 24.45
CA ILE A 700 6.39 13.30 25.69
C ILE A 700 5.19 14.25 25.74
N ALA A 701 4.83 14.90 24.62
CA ALA A 701 3.71 15.83 24.58
C ALA A 701 2.39 15.10 24.84
N LYS A 702 2.18 13.94 24.22
CA LYS A 702 0.99 13.11 24.41
C LYS A 702 0.92 12.51 25.81
N LEU A 703 2.06 12.11 26.37
CA LEU A 703 2.16 11.63 27.75
C LEU A 703 1.71 12.74 28.71
N LEU A 704 2.27 13.95 28.58
CA LEU A 704 1.93 15.09 29.45
C LEU A 704 0.46 15.50 29.34
N SER A 705 -0.09 15.56 28.12
CA SER A 705 -1.52 15.87 27.92
C SER A 705 -2.42 14.81 28.56
N THR A 706 -2.07 13.54 28.47
CA THR A 706 -2.82 12.43 29.10
C THR A 706 -2.72 12.52 30.63
N LEU A 707 -1.53 12.77 31.18
CA LEU A 707 -1.35 12.96 32.62
C LEU A 707 -2.18 14.15 33.14
N LYS A 708 -2.19 15.28 32.41
CA LYS A 708 -2.97 16.46 32.74
C LYS A 708 -4.46 16.14 32.83
N LYS A 709 -4.99 15.30 31.94
CA LYS A 709 -6.39 14.87 31.92
C LYS A 709 -6.80 14.05 33.16
N TYR A 710 -5.89 13.29 33.77
CA TYR A 710 -6.21 12.35 34.85
C TYR A 710 -5.66 12.74 36.23
N LEU A 711 -4.70 13.66 36.32
CA LEU A 711 -4.07 14.08 37.58
C LEU A 711 -4.53 15.44 38.10
N HIS A 712 -5.35 16.16 37.32
CA HIS A 712 -5.97 17.41 37.74
C HIS A 712 -7.23 17.22 38.55
#